data_c04fa31a07684b89d753af9884ce80f5
#
_entry.id   c04fa31a07684b89d753af9884ce80f5
#
_cell.length_a   1.000
_cell.length_b   1.000
_cell.length_c   1.000
_cell.angle_alpha   90.00
_cell.angle_beta   90.00
_cell.angle_gamma   90.00
#
_symmetry.space_group_name_H-M   'P 1'
#
loop_
_entity.id
_entity.type
_entity.pdbx_description
1 polymer ?
#
loop_
_entity_poly.entity_id
_entity_poly.type
_entity_poly.pdbx_seq_one_letter_code
_entity_poly.pdbx_strand_id
1 'polypeptide(L)'
;MVEKKTPVGKPADDFIRIQDLWSMFVPKWYWFAISLFITLTIAVLYLLSTPPIYTRTAAILVKDNSKSSSSTSAMNDFSDLGIFKSNTNINNELLTLKSPTLMTEVVNRLGLNETFTIRKGLKNVDLYKVSPVTITFCDKIEVPLSFTIKFSSKEAFAISELEISGEDIGETLSAQMGDSIQTSAGIMIVSPTQEFTDVFIGTSIRYVRGSMRAAVDTYSNALVAELGNEDATIINLSINDTSIRKAEDILNTLIEVYNENWIRDKNQIAVSTSQFISDRLGVIESELGHVDENISSYKSEHLLPDVQAASSLYMAQSAENNKELSTLNNQLSTAQYIRRELNTKQLDQTLPANSGIVSANIETQISEYNNLVLDRNRLIANSSEKNPLVKNMASSLQSMQRTIIQSVDNLIVSLNTQIRSLRRQEEATTNRLASNPNQAKYLLSVERQQKVKEELYLYLLQKREENELSQAFTAYNTRLITAPRGSMFPTAPRKMNILLVAFAVGLLVPAVGIFMKENMNTKVRGRKDLENLSIPFIGEIPQYSGTKKKWWEFKHRKRQDMKTIVVNEGNRNIINEAFRVLRSNMDFMASKDNNQHVFVLTSFNPGSGKSFLAINIAISFAIKKKKILVIDGDLRHRTVSSYVDSPNKGLSDYLNNQIEDWKEIIVSYKGYTNLHILPIGTVPPNPTELLEDSKLSMLIEALRPEYDYIFIDCPPVDIVADAQIIEKWADRTIFVVRSGLLDRSMLSELENMYTGKRFKNLSMILNGTESTGGRYGYRYGYHYGYASYYGSKDK
;
A
#
# COMPACT_ATOMS: atom_id res chain seq x y z
N MET A 1 52.64 -18.19 41.60
CA MET A 1 51.28 -17.70 41.44
C MET A 1 51.28 -16.75 40.25
N VAL A 2 50.83 -17.22 39.09
CA VAL A 2 50.73 -16.44 37.86
C VAL A 2 49.25 -16.07 37.68
N GLU A 3 48.93 -14.82 37.84
CA GLU A 3 47.61 -14.28 37.59
C GLU A 3 47.29 -14.38 36.09
N LYS A 4 46.30 -15.21 35.77
CA LYS A 4 45.63 -15.22 34.43
C LYS A 4 44.78 -13.94 34.30
N LYS A 5 45.24 -12.97 33.55
CA LYS A 5 44.39 -11.89 33.06
C LYS A 5 43.46 -12.46 31.98
N THR A 6 42.18 -12.49 32.29
CA THR A 6 41.10 -12.76 31.37
C THR A 6 41.04 -11.70 30.26
N PRO A 7 40.75 -12.06 29.01
CA PRO A 7 40.59 -11.09 27.96
C PRO A 7 39.24 -10.37 28.13
N VAL A 8 39.29 -9.13 28.50
CA VAL A 8 38.15 -8.20 28.45
C VAL A 8 38.09 -7.61 27.03
N GLY A 9 37.09 -7.99 26.30
CA GLY A 9 36.86 -7.45 24.99
C GLY A 9 35.45 -7.77 24.54
N LYS A 10 34.43 -7.11 25.14
CA LYS A 10 33.13 -6.96 24.45
C LYS A 10 33.34 -6.03 23.25
N PRO A 11 32.79 -6.34 22.08
CA PRO A 11 32.78 -5.38 21.00
C PRO A 11 32.02 -4.14 21.48
N ALA A 12 32.72 -3.00 21.45
CA ALA A 12 32.07 -1.70 21.66
C ALA A 12 30.98 -1.56 20.63
N ASP A 13 29.77 -1.34 21.10
CA ASP A 13 28.62 -0.97 20.27
C ASP A 13 29.06 0.17 19.33
N ASP A 14 29.15 -0.15 18.06
CA ASP A 14 29.36 0.81 16.97
C ASP A 14 28.09 1.65 16.79
N PHE A 15 27.75 2.47 17.78
CA PHE A 15 26.76 3.52 17.61
C PHE A 15 27.32 4.54 16.61
N ILE A 16 26.78 4.47 15.38
CA ILE A 16 27.07 5.45 14.33
C ILE A 16 26.72 6.83 14.88
N ARG A 17 27.74 7.64 15.15
CA ARG A 17 27.52 9.00 15.67
C ARG A 17 26.97 9.87 14.53
N ILE A 18 25.96 10.69 14.83
CA ILE A 18 25.34 11.63 13.86
C ILE A 18 26.40 12.47 13.12
N GLN A 19 27.50 12.79 13.78
CA GLN A 19 28.63 13.53 13.20
C GLN A 19 29.35 12.75 12.10
N ASP A 20 29.39 11.41 12.21
CA ASP A 20 30.02 10.54 11.20
C ASP A 20 29.15 10.50 9.94
N LEU A 21 27.82 10.40 10.08
CA LEU A 21 26.86 10.48 8.96
C LEU A 21 26.98 11.83 8.23
N TRP A 22 27.06 12.91 8.97
CA TRP A 22 27.16 14.24 8.37
C TRP A 22 28.43 14.42 7.53
N SER A 23 29.56 13.90 8.03
CA SER A 23 30.84 13.96 7.29
C SER A 23 30.87 13.08 6.04
N MET A 24 30.06 12.03 6.00
CA MET A 24 29.93 11.14 4.82
C MET A 24 29.07 11.78 3.73
N PHE A 25 28.01 12.54 4.09
CA PHE A 25 27.03 13.07 3.15
C PHE A 25 27.43 14.43 2.56
N VAL A 26 27.98 15.34 3.35
CA VAL A 26 28.31 16.70 2.94
C VAL A 26 29.23 16.77 1.71
N PRO A 27 30.31 15.98 1.60
CA PRO A 27 31.17 16.01 0.41
C PRO A 27 30.48 15.50 -0.86
N LYS A 28 29.39 14.74 -0.69
CA LYS A 28 28.64 14.07 -1.78
C LYS A 28 27.27 14.70 -2.02
N TRP A 29 27.05 15.97 -1.58
CA TRP A 29 25.77 16.66 -1.64
C TRP A 29 25.14 16.69 -3.05
N TYR A 30 25.97 16.68 -4.10
CA TYR A 30 25.49 16.68 -5.49
C TYR A 30 24.68 15.44 -5.87
N TRP A 31 24.93 14.28 -5.24
CA TRP A 31 24.09 13.08 -5.42
C TRP A 31 22.69 13.30 -4.92
N PHE A 32 22.55 14.01 -3.77
CA PHE A 32 21.24 14.36 -3.23
C PHE A 32 20.53 15.37 -4.13
N ALA A 33 21.22 16.36 -4.66
CA ALA A 33 20.64 17.35 -5.57
C ALA A 33 20.12 16.70 -6.86
N ILE A 34 20.91 15.79 -7.48
CA ILE A 34 20.50 15.07 -8.69
C ILE A 34 19.33 14.15 -8.42
N SER A 35 19.39 13.35 -7.34
CA SER A 35 18.31 12.44 -6.95
C SER A 35 17.01 13.20 -6.68
N LEU A 36 17.09 14.30 -5.92
CA LEU A 36 15.94 15.15 -5.61
C LEU A 36 15.31 15.76 -6.87
N PHE A 37 16.15 16.24 -7.78
CA PHE A 37 15.67 16.78 -9.06
C PHE A 37 14.92 15.71 -9.87
N ILE A 38 15.46 14.50 -9.97
CA ILE A 38 14.84 13.39 -10.71
C ILE A 38 13.50 12.99 -10.06
N THR A 39 13.48 12.75 -8.73
CA THR A 39 12.26 12.30 -8.03
C THR A 39 11.15 13.35 -8.05
N LEU A 40 11.48 14.65 -7.87
CA LEU A 40 10.53 15.74 -7.98
C LEU A 40 10.00 15.91 -9.42
N THR A 41 10.86 15.75 -10.42
CA THR A 41 10.43 15.81 -11.82
C THR A 41 9.45 14.69 -12.14
N ILE A 42 9.72 13.46 -11.71
CA ILE A 42 8.81 12.31 -11.86
C ILE A 42 7.49 12.58 -11.14
N ALA A 43 7.54 13.11 -9.91
CA ALA A 43 6.33 13.43 -9.14
C ALA A 43 5.49 14.53 -9.83
N VAL A 44 6.11 15.55 -10.36
CA VAL A 44 5.42 16.61 -11.11
C VAL A 44 4.81 16.05 -12.40
N LEU A 45 5.54 15.23 -13.16
CA LEU A 45 5.01 14.60 -14.37
C LEU A 45 3.82 13.70 -14.04
N TYR A 46 3.90 12.92 -12.95
CA TYR A 46 2.77 12.11 -12.46
C TYR A 46 1.56 12.98 -12.10
N LEU A 47 1.75 14.09 -11.39
CA LEU A 47 0.68 15.02 -11.03
C LEU A 47 0.07 15.73 -12.24
N LEU A 48 0.87 15.94 -13.30
CA LEU A 48 0.41 16.52 -14.54
C LEU A 48 -0.35 15.52 -15.43
N SER A 49 -0.10 14.22 -15.31
CA SER A 49 -0.77 13.17 -16.08
C SER A 49 -2.02 12.61 -15.40
N THR A 50 -2.09 12.64 -14.06
CA THR A 50 -3.20 12.07 -13.31
C THR A 50 -4.40 13.02 -13.30
N PRO A 51 -5.63 12.57 -13.69
CA PRO A 51 -6.82 13.39 -13.62
C PRO A 51 -7.20 13.68 -12.16
N PRO A 52 -7.81 14.84 -11.86
CA PRO A 52 -8.30 15.16 -10.52
C PRO A 52 -9.51 14.29 -10.19
N ILE A 53 -9.58 13.81 -8.95
CA ILE A 53 -10.72 13.04 -8.42
C ILE A 53 -11.45 13.92 -7.40
N TYR A 54 -12.77 13.95 -7.52
CA TYR A 54 -13.64 14.70 -6.62
C TYR A 54 -14.52 13.73 -5.85
N THR A 55 -14.65 13.91 -4.56
CA THR A 55 -15.57 13.15 -3.71
C THR A 55 -16.87 13.94 -3.56
N ARG A 56 -18.00 13.28 -3.79
CA ARG A 56 -19.32 13.79 -3.51
C ARG A 56 -19.99 12.94 -2.45
N THR A 57 -20.67 13.58 -1.53
CA THR A 57 -21.35 12.92 -0.41
C THR A 57 -22.81 13.37 -0.35
N ALA A 58 -23.68 12.41 -0.06
CA ALA A 58 -25.08 12.64 0.24
C ALA A 58 -25.46 11.95 1.56
N ALA A 59 -26.42 12.47 2.28
CA ALA A 59 -26.92 11.84 3.49
C ALA A 59 -28.43 11.63 3.37
N ILE A 60 -28.87 10.40 3.58
CA ILE A 60 -30.29 10.00 3.59
C ILE A 60 -30.64 9.47 4.98
N LEU A 61 -31.83 9.85 5.45
CA LEU A 61 -32.44 9.27 6.65
C LEU A 61 -33.37 8.15 6.19
N VAL A 62 -33.18 6.96 6.69
CA VAL A 62 -34.10 5.84 6.53
C VAL A 62 -35.10 5.88 7.66
N LYS A 63 -36.40 5.87 7.34
CA LYS A 63 -37.45 5.89 8.37
C LYS A 63 -37.46 4.56 9.11
N ASP A 64 -37.18 4.62 10.40
CA ASP A 64 -37.30 3.47 11.28
C ASP A 64 -38.74 3.40 11.83
N ASN A 65 -39.53 2.47 11.31
CA ASN A 65 -40.88 2.25 11.77
C ASN A 65 -40.95 1.48 13.12
N SER A 66 -39.81 1.04 13.65
CA SER A 66 -39.78 0.25 14.89
C SER A 66 -39.91 1.08 16.18
N LYS A 67 -39.75 2.40 16.11
CA LYS A 67 -39.71 3.30 17.29
C LYS A 67 -40.87 4.29 17.39
N SER A 68 -41.85 4.25 16.53
CA SER A 68 -43.00 5.18 16.64
C SER A 68 -44.11 4.67 17.55
N SER A 69 -43.77 4.26 18.77
CA SER A 69 -44.76 3.84 19.79
C SER A 69 -45.13 4.95 20.79
N SER A 70 -45.21 6.19 20.36
CA SER A 70 -45.70 7.25 21.24
C SER A 70 -46.28 8.43 20.46
N SER A 71 -47.50 8.33 19.96
CA SER A 71 -48.45 9.46 19.95
C SER A 71 -49.78 9.08 19.31
N THR A 72 -50.84 9.29 20.07
CA THR A 72 -52.26 9.25 19.78
C THR A 72 -52.90 7.81 19.71
N SER A 73 -53.78 7.57 20.72
CA SER A 73 -54.51 6.33 20.92
C SER A 73 -55.31 5.80 19.74
N ALA A 74 -55.67 6.63 18.78
CA ALA A 74 -56.33 6.23 17.53
C ALA A 74 -55.42 5.59 16.50
N MET A 75 -54.11 5.85 16.57
CA MET A 75 -53.12 5.29 15.65
C MET A 75 -52.46 3.99 16.21
N ASN A 76 -52.58 3.74 17.52
CA ASN A 76 -52.14 2.51 18.16
C ASN A 76 -53.07 1.32 17.84
N ASP A 77 -54.37 1.55 17.66
CA ASP A 77 -55.29 0.50 17.22
C ASP A 77 -55.01 0.03 15.78
N PHE A 78 -54.38 0.89 14.94
CA PHE A 78 -53.90 0.52 13.61
C PHE A 78 -52.56 -0.18 13.63
N SER A 79 -51.70 0.08 14.66
CA SER A 79 -50.41 -0.59 14.77
C SER A 79 -50.50 -2.01 15.25
N ASP A 80 -51.57 -2.35 16.02
CA ASP A 80 -51.81 -3.73 16.45
C ASP A 80 -52.31 -4.64 15.34
N LEU A 81 -52.76 -4.05 14.21
CA LEU A 81 -53.15 -4.81 13.01
C LEU A 81 -51.97 -5.23 12.14
N GLY A 82 -50.73 -4.98 12.56
CA GLY A 82 -49.52 -5.44 11.85
C GLY A 82 -49.19 -4.69 10.54
N ILE A 83 -49.99 -3.68 10.17
CA ILE A 83 -49.91 -2.99 8.87
C ILE A 83 -48.60 -2.16 8.75
N PHE A 84 -47.98 -1.80 9.88
CA PHE A 84 -46.81 -0.89 9.90
C PHE A 84 -45.55 -1.41 10.63
N LYS A 85 -45.53 -2.69 11.06
CA LYS A 85 -44.30 -3.28 11.65
C LYS A 85 -43.43 -3.92 10.57
N SER A 86 -42.88 -3.15 9.65
CA SER A 86 -41.66 -3.61 8.99
C SER A 86 -40.47 -3.22 9.88
N ASN A 87 -39.88 -4.18 10.55
CA ASN A 87 -38.55 -4.01 11.13
C ASN A 87 -37.57 -3.82 9.95
N THR A 88 -37.43 -2.59 9.48
CA THR A 88 -36.40 -2.23 8.51
C THR A 88 -35.06 -2.30 9.22
N ASN A 89 -34.34 -3.40 9.03
CA ASN A 89 -32.98 -3.50 9.49
C ASN A 89 -32.13 -2.55 8.61
N ILE A 90 -31.65 -1.46 9.17
CA ILE A 90 -30.87 -0.46 8.45
C ILE A 90 -29.64 -1.04 7.72
N ASN A 91 -29.10 -2.15 8.24
CA ASN A 91 -28.02 -2.88 7.58
C ASN A 91 -28.46 -3.53 6.26
N ASN A 92 -29.71 -3.99 6.19
CA ASN A 92 -30.28 -4.52 4.95
C ASN A 92 -30.47 -3.40 3.92
N GLU A 93 -30.92 -2.23 4.35
CA GLU A 93 -31.07 -1.06 3.47
C GLU A 93 -29.70 -0.58 2.94
N LEU A 94 -28.68 -0.61 3.80
CA LEU A 94 -27.31 -0.31 3.39
C LEU A 94 -26.78 -1.30 2.34
N LEU A 95 -27.08 -2.60 2.50
CA LEU A 95 -26.72 -3.62 1.52
C LEU A 95 -27.51 -3.45 0.22
N THR A 96 -28.78 -3.07 0.33
CA THR A 96 -29.63 -2.80 -0.84
C THR A 96 -29.10 -1.64 -1.66
N LEU A 97 -28.67 -0.54 -1.01
CA LEU A 97 -28.05 0.60 -1.69
C LEU A 97 -26.75 0.25 -2.43
N LYS A 98 -26.01 -0.74 -1.93
CA LYS A 98 -24.80 -1.27 -2.57
C LYS A 98 -25.08 -2.36 -3.61
N SER A 99 -26.34 -2.72 -3.80
CA SER A 99 -26.71 -3.81 -4.71
C SER A 99 -26.30 -3.51 -6.15
N PRO A 100 -25.65 -4.46 -6.84
CA PRO A 100 -25.34 -4.35 -8.26
C PRO A 100 -26.59 -4.17 -9.14
N THR A 101 -27.75 -4.69 -8.72
CA THR A 101 -29.03 -4.50 -9.44
C THR A 101 -29.41 -3.04 -9.47
N LEU A 102 -29.34 -2.38 -8.30
CA LEU A 102 -29.64 -0.96 -8.21
C LEU A 102 -28.67 -0.14 -9.06
N MET A 103 -27.39 -0.46 -8.98
CA MET A 103 -26.35 0.22 -9.77
C MET A 103 -26.55 -0.03 -11.28
N THR A 104 -27.01 -1.21 -11.70
CA THR A 104 -27.31 -1.49 -13.11
C THR A 104 -28.36 -0.53 -13.64
N GLU A 105 -29.42 -0.25 -12.87
CA GLU A 105 -30.44 0.69 -13.25
C GLU A 105 -29.90 2.13 -13.33
N VAL A 106 -29.04 2.52 -12.37
CA VAL A 106 -28.35 3.83 -12.39
C VAL A 106 -27.48 3.97 -13.63
N VAL A 107 -26.65 2.94 -13.92
CA VAL A 107 -25.76 2.93 -15.10
C VAL A 107 -26.57 3.03 -16.40
N ASN A 108 -27.69 2.33 -16.48
CA ASN A 108 -28.58 2.38 -17.63
C ASN A 108 -29.24 3.78 -17.82
N ARG A 109 -29.75 4.37 -16.73
CA ARG A 109 -30.42 5.69 -16.79
C ARG A 109 -29.48 6.83 -17.17
N LEU A 110 -28.24 6.75 -16.69
CA LEU A 110 -27.22 7.77 -16.91
C LEU A 110 -26.29 7.48 -18.09
N GLY A 111 -26.39 6.30 -18.72
CA GLY A 111 -25.53 5.89 -19.83
C GLY A 111 -24.03 5.82 -19.42
N LEU A 112 -23.73 5.37 -18.19
CA LEU A 112 -22.37 5.41 -17.64
C LEU A 112 -21.43 4.37 -18.25
N ASN A 113 -21.92 3.46 -19.05
CA ASN A 113 -21.12 2.53 -19.84
C ASN A 113 -20.46 3.21 -21.05
N GLU A 114 -20.84 4.46 -21.34
CA GLU A 114 -20.28 5.27 -22.42
C GLU A 114 -19.51 6.47 -21.86
N THR A 115 -18.30 6.71 -22.36
CA THR A 115 -17.48 7.84 -21.92
C THR A 115 -16.88 8.57 -23.10
N PHE A 116 -16.96 9.88 -23.07
CA PHE A 116 -16.30 10.78 -24.01
C PHE A 116 -15.17 11.49 -23.31
N THR A 117 -13.96 11.34 -23.81
CA THR A 117 -12.79 11.98 -23.21
C THR A 117 -12.02 12.83 -24.21
N ILE A 118 -11.56 13.99 -23.75
CA ILE A 118 -10.68 14.87 -24.51
C ILE A 118 -9.33 14.97 -23.84
N ARG A 119 -8.26 14.94 -24.63
CA ARG A 119 -6.91 15.14 -24.12
C ARG A 119 -6.60 16.61 -23.94
N LYS A 120 -6.50 17.08 -22.71
CA LYS A 120 -6.10 18.45 -22.38
C LYS A 120 -4.68 18.46 -21.77
N GLY A 121 -3.69 18.71 -22.61
CA GLY A 121 -2.27 18.55 -22.22
C GLY A 121 -1.91 17.08 -22.01
N LEU A 122 -1.49 16.71 -20.78
CA LEU A 122 -1.18 15.33 -20.39
C LEU A 122 -2.35 14.60 -19.71
N LYS A 123 -3.51 15.24 -19.52
CA LYS A 123 -4.69 14.67 -18.84
C LYS A 123 -5.77 14.35 -19.82
N ASN A 124 -6.48 13.25 -19.56
CA ASN A 124 -7.77 12.96 -20.18
C ASN A 124 -8.89 13.55 -19.30
N VAL A 125 -9.74 14.38 -19.89
CA VAL A 125 -10.87 15.03 -19.23
C VAL A 125 -12.16 14.37 -19.74
N ASP A 126 -13.02 13.92 -18.82
CA ASP A 126 -14.32 13.36 -19.11
C ASP A 126 -15.31 14.48 -19.49
N LEU A 127 -16.02 14.31 -20.61
CA LEU A 127 -17.00 15.24 -21.14
C LEU A 127 -18.45 14.87 -20.77
N TYR A 128 -18.64 14.26 -19.60
CA TYR A 128 -19.97 13.85 -19.14
C TYR A 128 -21.00 14.98 -19.26
N LYS A 129 -22.10 14.74 -20.00
CA LYS A 129 -23.18 15.71 -20.32
C LYS A 129 -22.74 17.02 -21.02
N VAL A 130 -21.45 17.18 -21.31
CA VAL A 130 -20.91 18.30 -22.12
C VAL A 130 -20.24 17.78 -23.39
N SER A 131 -20.51 16.53 -23.74
CA SER A 131 -20.07 15.96 -25.02
C SER A 131 -20.65 16.75 -26.20
N PRO A 132 -19.84 17.13 -27.20
CA PRO A 132 -20.36 17.82 -28.39
C PRO A 132 -21.23 16.92 -29.28
N VAL A 133 -21.13 15.61 -29.12
CA VAL A 133 -21.88 14.63 -29.92
C VAL A 133 -22.49 13.55 -29.05
N THR A 134 -23.58 12.98 -29.54
CA THR A 134 -24.21 11.76 -29.06
C THR A 134 -24.07 10.70 -30.15
N ILE A 135 -23.76 9.48 -29.74
CA ILE A 135 -23.62 8.34 -30.63
C ILE A 135 -24.77 7.38 -30.37
N THR A 136 -25.54 7.08 -31.43
CA THR A 136 -26.64 6.13 -31.37
C THR A 136 -26.30 4.95 -32.25
N PHE A 137 -26.36 3.75 -31.69
CA PHE A 137 -26.22 2.50 -32.47
C PHE A 137 -27.57 1.97 -32.83
N CYS A 138 -27.77 1.62 -34.11
CA CYS A 138 -29.01 1.03 -34.61
C CYS A 138 -29.17 -0.41 -34.14
N ASP A 139 -28.06 -1.10 -33.97
CA ASP A 139 -28.03 -2.49 -33.51
C ASP A 139 -27.67 -2.55 -32.00
N LYS A 140 -28.21 -3.57 -31.30
CA LYS A 140 -27.80 -3.83 -29.92
C LYS A 140 -26.38 -4.40 -29.88
N ILE A 141 -25.43 -3.52 -29.75
CA ILE A 141 -24.03 -3.91 -29.62
C ILE A 141 -23.71 -4.07 -28.13
N GLU A 142 -23.40 -5.28 -27.71
CA GLU A 142 -23.00 -5.58 -26.29
C GLU A 142 -21.49 -5.68 -26.09
N VAL A 143 -20.71 -5.59 -27.16
CA VAL A 143 -19.26 -5.70 -27.10
C VAL A 143 -18.60 -4.36 -26.75
N PRO A 144 -17.54 -4.36 -25.96
CA PRO A 144 -16.75 -3.17 -25.69
C PRO A 144 -16.11 -2.64 -26.98
N LEU A 145 -16.20 -1.35 -27.18
CA LEU A 145 -15.61 -0.67 -28.34
C LEU A 145 -15.04 0.70 -27.96
N SER A 146 -14.00 1.13 -28.66
CA SER A 146 -13.46 2.48 -28.53
C SER A 146 -13.00 3.01 -29.88
N PHE A 147 -13.09 4.33 -30.05
CA PHE A 147 -12.59 5.02 -31.22
C PHE A 147 -12.38 6.51 -30.96
N THR A 148 -11.61 7.14 -31.82
CA THR A 148 -11.30 8.56 -31.74
C THR A 148 -12.04 9.31 -32.84
N ILE A 149 -12.82 10.33 -32.47
CA ILE A 149 -13.54 11.23 -33.40
C ILE A 149 -12.75 12.52 -33.50
N LYS A 150 -12.42 12.94 -34.71
CA LYS A 150 -11.81 14.25 -35.01
C LYS A 150 -12.72 15.08 -35.90
N PHE A 151 -13.14 16.24 -35.42
CA PHE A 151 -14.01 17.12 -36.16
C PHE A 151 -13.21 17.98 -37.14
N SER A 152 -13.53 17.90 -38.42
CA SER A 152 -12.93 18.70 -39.47
C SER A 152 -13.72 20.00 -39.68
N SER A 153 -15.05 19.95 -39.51
CA SER A 153 -15.97 21.11 -39.58
C SER A 153 -17.17 20.85 -38.64
N LYS A 154 -18.16 21.76 -38.66
CA LYS A 154 -19.42 21.55 -37.92
C LYS A 154 -20.26 20.38 -38.45
N GLU A 155 -20.06 19.99 -39.68
CA GLU A 155 -20.84 18.96 -40.35
C GLU A 155 -20.05 17.69 -40.65
N ALA A 156 -18.70 17.76 -40.66
CA ALA A 156 -17.84 16.66 -41.06
C ALA A 156 -16.86 16.26 -39.96
N PHE A 157 -16.72 14.95 -39.80
CA PHE A 157 -15.77 14.37 -38.85
C PHE A 157 -15.10 13.12 -39.43
N ALA A 158 -14.01 12.70 -38.83
CA ALA A 158 -13.32 11.45 -39.12
C ALA A 158 -13.24 10.59 -37.86
N ILE A 159 -13.45 9.30 -38.04
CA ILE A 159 -13.26 8.27 -37.02
C ILE A 159 -11.95 7.58 -37.30
N SER A 160 -11.15 7.37 -36.29
CA SER A 160 -9.87 6.63 -36.33
C SER A 160 -9.69 5.80 -35.06
N GLU A 161 -8.72 4.90 -35.08
CA GLU A 161 -8.39 4.05 -33.92
C GLU A 161 -9.59 3.25 -33.43
N LEU A 162 -10.34 2.61 -34.37
CA LEU A 162 -11.48 1.78 -34.00
C LEU A 162 -10.99 0.45 -33.41
N GLU A 163 -11.22 0.27 -32.13
CA GLU A 163 -10.93 -0.95 -31.40
C GLU A 163 -12.24 -1.64 -31.00
N ILE A 164 -12.38 -2.93 -31.30
CA ILE A 164 -13.49 -3.78 -30.86
C ILE A 164 -12.96 -4.90 -29.99
N SER A 165 -13.45 -5.02 -28.76
CA SER A 165 -12.96 -6.00 -27.77
C SER A 165 -11.46 -5.95 -27.52
N GLY A 166 -10.82 -4.79 -27.76
CA GLY A 166 -9.37 -4.57 -27.57
C GLY A 166 -8.50 -4.89 -28.78
N GLU A 167 -9.11 -5.28 -29.93
CA GLU A 167 -8.41 -5.45 -31.20
C GLU A 167 -8.57 -4.20 -32.08
N ASP A 168 -7.47 -3.61 -32.51
CA ASP A 168 -7.46 -2.47 -33.43
C ASP A 168 -7.79 -2.97 -34.86
N ILE A 169 -8.88 -2.45 -35.42
CA ILE A 169 -9.39 -2.83 -36.75
C ILE A 169 -8.73 -1.95 -37.84
N GLY A 170 -8.07 -0.85 -37.47
CA GLY A 170 -7.36 0.03 -38.42
C GLY A 170 -8.26 0.81 -39.38
N GLU A 171 -9.59 0.80 -39.16
CA GLU A 171 -10.52 1.56 -39.98
C GLU A 171 -10.39 3.07 -39.75
N THR A 172 -10.34 3.83 -40.84
CA THR A 172 -10.47 5.30 -40.80
C THR A 172 -11.63 5.69 -41.72
N LEU A 173 -12.70 6.25 -41.11
CA LEU A 173 -13.92 6.60 -41.79
C LEU A 173 -14.16 8.10 -41.71
N SER A 174 -14.56 8.74 -42.81
CA SER A 174 -14.98 10.13 -42.82
C SER A 174 -16.46 10.19 -43.15
N ALA A 175 -17.23 10.96 -42.37
CA ALA A 175 -18.66 11.03 -42.50
C ALA A 175 -19.21 12.43 -42.14
N GLN A 176 -20.47 12.67 -42.46
CA GLN A 176 -21.20 13.86 -42.03
C GLN A 176 -22.02 13.60 -40.76
N MET A 177 -22.28 14.65 -40.02
CA MET A 177 -23.13 14.59 -38.82
C MET A 177 -24.58 14.20 -39.20
N GLY A 178 -25.13 13.21 -38.49
CA GLY A 178 -26.48 12.71 -38.73
C GLY A 178 -26.56 11.57 -39.74
N ASP A 179 -25.49 11.29 -40.48
CA ASP A 179 -25.47 10.16 -41.41
C ASP A 179 -25.32 8.83 -40.67
N SER A 180 -25.94 7.78 -41.26
CA SER A 180 -25.72 6.41 -40.80
C SER A 180 -24.40 5.88 -41.35
N ILE A 181 -23.48 5.52 -40.45
CA ILE A 181 -22.14 5.03 -40.78
C ILE A 181 -22.14 3.53 -40.54
N GLN A 182 -21.81 2.78 -41.56
CA GLN A 182 -21.59 1.34 -41.43
C GLN A 182 -20.14 1.10 -41.01
N THR A 183 -19.97 0.54 -39.84
CA THR A 183 -18.65 0.16 -39.30
C THR A 183 -18.59 -1.32 -39.03
N SER A 184 -17.38 -1.85 -38.77
CA SER A 184 -17.23 -3.24 -38.33
C SER A 184 -17.94 -3.54 -37.01
N ALA A 185 -18.26 -2.49 -36.22
CA ALA A 185 -19.03 -2.60 -34.98
C ALA A 185 -20.57 -2.50 -35.18
N GLY A 186 -21.04 -2.30 -36.40
CA GLY A 186 -22.45 -2.10 -36.72
C GLY A 186 -22.77 -0.68 -37.24
N ILE A 187 -24.04 -0.39 -37.42
CA ILE A 187 -24.51 0.89 -37.94
C ILE A 187 -24.62 1.89 -36.77
N MET A 188 -23.92 2.99 -36.88
CA MET A 188 -23.97 4.06 -35.89
C MET A 188 -24.29 5.43 -36.52
N ILE A 189 -24.91 6.30 -35.75
CA ILE A 189 -25.24 7.66 -36.12
C ILE A 189 -24.57 8.59 -35.07
N VAL A 190 -23.80 9.55 -35.56
CA VAL A 190 -23.17 10.60 -34.73
C VAL A 190 -23.99 11.87 -34.92
N SER A 191 -24.65 12.32 -33.88
CA SER A 191 -25.49 13.51 -33.89
C SER A 191 -24.91 14.63 -33.04
N PRO A 192 -24.94 15.91 -33.49
CA PRO A 192 -24.43 17.02 -32.67
C PRO A 192 -25.37 17.30 -31.49
N THR A 193 -24.80 17.62 -30.35
CA THR A 193 -25.54 18.10 -29.18
C THR A 193 -25.60 19.64 -29.14
N GLN A 194 -26.38 20.21 -28.22
CA GLN A 194 -26.41 21.66 -28.00
C GLN A 194 -25.06 22.23 -27.50
N GLU A 195 -24.20 21.38 -26.96
CA GLU A 195 -22.89 21.74 -26.45
C GLU A 195 -21.81 21.80 -27.56
N PHE A 196 -22.18 21.49 -28.81
CA PHE A 196 -21.23 21.56 -29.93
C PHE A 196 -20.87 22.99 -30.25
N THR A 197 -19.63 23.39 -29.94
CA THR A 197 -19.06 24.72 -30.20
C THR A 197 -17.85 24.63 -31.10
N ASP A 198 -17.46 25.76 -31.72
CA ASP A 198 -16.31 25.83 -32.62
C ASP A 198 -14.96 25.44 -31.97
N VAL A 199 -14.90 25.43 -30.65
CA VAL A 199 -13.73 24.99 -29.85
C VAL A 199 -13.39 23.52 -30.08
N PHE A 200 -14.38 22.70 -30.44
CA PHE A 200 -14.16 21.27 -30.71
C PHE A 200 -13.64 20.98 -32.12
N ILE A 201 -13.69 21.94 -33.04
CA ILE A 201 -13.17 21.78 -34.39
C ILE A 201 -11.65 21.62 -34.34
N GLY A 202 -11.13 20.56 -34.96
CA GLY A 202 -9.71 20.18 -34.93
C GLY A 202 -9.29 19.41 -33.69
N THR A 203 -10.16 19.23 -32.69
CA THR A 203 -9.86 18.42 -31.51
C THR A 203 -10.23 16.96 -31.72
N SER A 204 -9.51 16.07 -31.03
CA SER A 204 -9.80 14.63 -31.03
C SER A 204 -10.50 14.24 -29.73
N ILE A 205 -11.64 13.59 -29.85
CA ILE A 205 -12.43 13.08 -28.73
C ILE A 205 -12.40 11.56 -28.79
N ARG A 206 -11.94 10.92 -27.73
CA ARG A 206 -12.01 9.47 -27.61
C ARG A 206 -13.34 9.07 -26.99
N TYR A 207 -14.07 8.25 -27.70
CA TYR A 207 -15.26 7.55 -27.23
C TYR A 207 -14.90 6.14 -26.80
N VAL A 208 -15.43 5.74 -25.66
CA VAL A 208 -15.26 4.38 -25.13
C VAL A 208 -16.61 3.90 -24.63
N ARG A 209 -17.06 2.76 -25.14
CA ARG A 209 -18.22 2.02 -24.66
C ARG A 209 -17.74 0.73 -24.02
N GLY A 210 -17.85 0.66 -22.70
CA GLY A 210 -17.56 -0.54 -21.91
C GLY A 210 -18.74 -1.51 -21.88
N SER A 211 -18.48 -2.73 -21.44
CA SER A 211 -19.57 -3.64 -21.11
C SER A 211 -20.38 -3.10 -19.93
N MET A 212 -21.70 -3.32 -19.94
CA MET A 212 -22.58 -2.93 -18.84
C MET A 212 -22.09 -3.45 -17.50
N ARG A 213 -21.66 -4.70 -17.46
CA ARG A 213 -21.15 -5.34 -16.25
C ARG A 213 -19.90 -4.62 -15.71
N ALA A 214 -18.95 -4.28 -16.57
CA ALA A 214 -17.72 -3.58 -16.14
C ALA A 214 -18.03 -2.18 -15.59
N ALA A 215 -18.98 -1.46 -16.19
CA ALA A 215 -19.45 -0.18 -15.69
C ALA A 215 -20.11 -0.33 -14.31
N VAL A 216 -21.01 -1.30 -14.14
CA VAL A 216 -21.67 -1.59 -12.86
C VAL A 216 -20.64 -1.93 -11.78
N ASP A 217 -19.67 -2.80 -12.08
CA ASP A 217 -18.62 -3.18 -11.14
C ASP A 217 -17.76 -1.96 -10.74
N THR A 218 -17.45 -1.09 -11.70
CA THR A 218 -16.66 0.13 -11.46
C THR A 218 -17.39 1.09 -10.51
N TYR A 219 -18.65 1.39 -10.77
CA TYR A 219 -19.40 2.35 -9.94
C TYR A 219 -19.87 1.74 -8.61
N SER A 220 -20.15 0.44 -8.55
CA SER A 220 -20.44 -0.25 -7.30
C SER A 220 -19.24 -0.24 -6.35
N ASN A 221 -18.03 -0.43 -6.88
CA ASN A 221 -16.78 -0.33 -6.09
C ASN A 221 -16.42 1.11 -5.71
N ALA A 222 -16.80 2.08 -6.54
CA ALA A 222 -16.58 3.50 -6.26
C ALA A 222 -17.56 4.07 -5.22
N LEU A 223 -18.74 3.43 -5.07
CA LEU A 223 -19.77 3.82 -4.12
C LEU A 223 -19.41 3.31 -2.71
N VAL A 224 -19.28 4.24 -1.78
CA VAL A 224 -19.14 3.94 -0.35
C VAL A 224 -20.43 4.36 0.34
N ALA A 225 -21.08 3.42 1.03
CA ALA A 225 -22.24 3.68 1.86
C ALA A 225 -21.93 3.23 3.28
N GLU A 226 -22.08 4.12 4.25
CA GLU A 226 -21.74 3.90 5.65
C GLU A 226 -22.81 4.51 6.55
N LEU A 227 -23.02 3.92 7.74
CA LEU A 227 -23.89 4.51 8.75
C LEU A 227 -23.24 5.77 9.31
N GLY A 228 -24.04 6.80 9.51
CA GLY A 228 -23.57 8.06 10.09
C GLY A 228 -23.11 7.89 11.54
N ASN A 229 -23.75 6.99 12.29
CA ASN A 229 -23.37 6.53 13.63
C ASN A 229 -23.99 5.16 13.86
N GLU A 230 -23.47 4.32 14.75
CA GLU A 230 -23.98 2.96 15.02
C GLU A 230 -25.47 2.92 15.41
N ASP A 231 -25.95 3.95 16.11
CA ASP A 231 -27.34 4.11 16.56
C ASP A 231 -28.20 4.99 15.64
N ALA A 232 -27.66 5.51 14.54
CA ALA A 232 -28.38 6.43 13.69
C ALA A 232 -28.97 5.72 12.46
N THR A 233 -30.17 6.14 12.07
CA THR A 233 -30.83 5.71 10.84
C THR A 233 -30.41 6.54 9.62
N ILE A 234 -29.25 7.19 9.69
CA ILE A 234 -28.68 8.01 8.64
C ILE A 234 -27.62 7.20 7.90
N ILE A 235 -27.77 7.10 6.60
CA ILE A 235 -26.78 6.50 5.70
C ILE A 235 -26.07 7.62 4.94
N ASN A 236 -24.75 7.66 5.08
CA ASN A 236 -23.89 8.51 4.28
C ASN A 236 -23.44 7.77 3.02
N LEU A 237 -23.77 8.33 1.89
CA LEU A 237 -23.35 7.86 0.57
C LEU A 237 -22.22 8.73 0.08
N SER A 238 -21.14 8.15 -0.43
CA SER A 238 -20.07 8.89 -1.08
C SER A 238 -19.58 8.17 -2.33
N ILE A 239 -19.21 8.96 -3.32
CA ILE A 239 -18.63 8.45 -4.58
C ILE A 239 -17.47 9.34 -5.02
N ASN A 240 -16.48 8.70 -5.62
CA ASN A 240 -15.31 9.36 -6.17
C ASN A 240 -15.36 9.30 -7.70
N ASP A 241 -15.32 10.45 -8.35
CA ASP A 241 -15.28 10.54 -9.81
C ASP A 241 -14.42 11.70 -10.28
N THR A 242 -14.01 11.66 -11.54
CA THR A 242 -13.27 12.76 -12.20
C THR A 242 -14.16 13.94 -12.55
N SER A 243 -15.45 13.72 -12.69
CA SER A 243 -16.47 14.74 -12.97
C SER A 243 -17.37 14.97 -11.75
N ILE A 244 -17.41 16.23 -11.28
CA ILE A 244 -18.29 16.65 -10.18
C ILE A 244 -19.76 16.35 -10.50
N ARG A 245 -20.21 16.76 -11.69
CA ARG A 245 -21.59 16.62 -12.14
C ARG A 245 -22.00 15.15 -12.25
N LYS A 246 -21.10 14.31 -12.78
CA LYS A 246 -21.34 12.87 -12.91
C LYS A 246 -21.51 12.19 -11.54
N ALA A 247 -20.63 12.52 -10.58
CA ALA A 247 -20.73 11.99 -9.22
C ALA A 247 -22.03 12.42 -8.50
N GLU A 248 -22.47 13.65 -8.69
CA GLU A 248 -23.73 14.16 -8.13
C GLU A 248 -24.94 13.48 -8.78
N ASP A 249 -24.94 13.32 -10.10
CA ASP A 249 -26.00 12.63 -10.84
C ASP A 249 -26.13 11.16 -10.44
N ILE A 250 -24.99 10.46 -10.26
CA ILE A 250 -24.98 9.08 -9.79
C ILE A 250 -25.65 8.95 -8.43
N LEU A 251 -25.30 9.80 -7.46
CA LEU A 251 -25.88 9.76 -6.12
C LEU A 251 -27.37 10.13 -6.14
N ASN A 252 -27.78 11.13 -6.91
CA ASN A 252 -29.18 11.52 -7.04
C ASN A 252 -30.00 10.39 -7.66
N THR A 253 -29.57 9.85 -8.79
CA THR A 253 -30.27 8.77 -9.49
C THR A 253 -30.28 7.49 -8.64
N LEU A 254 -29.21 7.20 -7.88
CA LEU A 254 -29.20 6.05 -6.96
C LEU A 254 -30.28 6.16 -5.89
N ILE A 255 -30.44 7.34 -5.29
CA ILE A 255 -31.47 7.60 -4.28
C ILE A 255 -32.86 7.53 -4.89
N GLU A 256 -33.02 8.04 -6.09
CA GLU A 256 -34.29 8.00 -6.83
C GLU A 256 -34.71 6.57 -7.17
N VAL A 257 -33.81 5.79 -7.79
CA VAL A 257 -34.04 4.39 -8.15
C VAL A 257 -34.30 3.54 -6.91
N TYR A 258 -33.56 3.76 -5.81
CA TYR A 258 -33.84 3.08 -4.57
C TYR A 258 -35.25 3.35 -4.06
N ASN A 259 -35.69 4.60 -4.06
CA ASN A 259 -37.03 4.96 -3.61
C ASN A 259 -38.14 4.40 -4.53
N GLU A 260 -37.92 4.41 -5.83
CA GLU A 260 -38.86 3.82 -6.79
C GLU A 260 -39.00 2.31 -6.61
N ASN A 261 -37.85 1.61 -6.42
CA ASN A 261 -37.87 0.17 -6.20
C ASN A 261 -38.54 -0.17 -4.87
N TRP A 262 -38.31 0.62 -3.82
CA TRP A 262 -38.96 0.43 -2.52
C TRP A 262 -40.50 0.57 -2.66
N ILE A 263 -41.00 1.57 -3.38
CA ILE A 263 -42.44 1.73 -3.65
C ILE A 263 -42.97 0.55 -4.45
N ARG A 264 -42.25 0.11 -5.49
CA ARG A 264 -42.62 -1.02 -6.34
C ARG A 264 -42.80 -2.30 -5.52
N ASP A 265 -41.84 -2.58 -4.63
CA ASP A 265 -41.86 -3.77 -3.76
C ASP A 265 -43.05 -3.71 -2.80
N LYS A 266 -43.28 -2.54 -2.16
CA LYS A 266 -44.41 -2.34 -1.27
C LYS A 266 -45.76 -2.49 -2.00
N ASN A 267 -45.89 -1.90 -3.18
CA ASN A 267 -47.13 -2.00 -3.97
C ASN A 267 -47.39 -3.44 -4.45
N GLN A 268 -46.37 -4.23 -4.75
CA GLN A 268 -46.55 -5.63 -5.15
C GLN A 268 -47.24 -6.44 -4.05
N ILE A 269 -46.83 -6.22 -2.77
CA ILE A 269 -47.48 -6.88 -1.63
C ILE A 269 -48.94 -6.42 -1.47
N ALA A 270 -49.16 -5.10 -1.54
CA ALA A 270 -50.45 -4.52 -1.40
C ALA A 270 -51.44 -5.01 -2.52
N VAL A 271 -50.97 -5.10 -3.77
CA VAL A 271 -51.77 -5.63 -4.90
C VAL A 271 -52.15 -7.10 -4.66
N SER A 272 -51.19 -7.93 -4.23
CA SER A 272 -51.46 -9.35 -3.93
C SER A 272 -52.52 -9.51 -2.82
N THR A 273 -52.45 -8.65 -1.80
CA THR A 273 -53.42 -8.63 -0.69
C THR A 273 -54.77 -8.15 -1.14
N SER A 274 -54.84 -7.09 -1.98
CA SER A 274 -56.10 -6.56 -2.54
C SER A 274 -56.82 -7.60 -3.38
N GLN A 275 -56.08 -8.30 -4.23
CA GLN A 275 -56.64 -9.37 -5.05
C GLN A 275 -57.23 -10.48 -4.20
N PHE A 276 -56.51 -10.92 -3.16
CA PHE A 276 -57.01 -11.93 -2.21
C PHE A 276 -58.31 -11.52 -1.53
N ILE A 277 -58.35 -10.28 -0.97
CA ILE A 277 -59.55 -9.78 -0.27
C ILE A 277 -60.71 -9.68 -1.25
N SER A 278 -60.49 -9.19 -2.48
CA SER A 278 -61.51 -9.07 -3.51
C SER A 278 -62.11 -10.42 -3.90
N ASP A 279 -61.27 -11.43 -4.14
CA ASP A 279 -61.73 -12.80 -4.45
C ASP A 279 -62.55 -13.37 -3.31
N ARG A 280 -62.12 -13.11 -2.05
CA ARG A 280 -62.82 -13.59 -0.86
C ARG A 280 -64.18 -12.90 -0.64
N LEU A 281 -64.26 -11.59 -0.87
CA LEU A 281 -65.50 -10.80 -0.85
C LEU A 281 -66.52 -11.36 -1.83
N GLY A 282 -66.13 -11.66 -3.06
CA GLY A 282 -67.03 -12.26 -4.08
C GLY A 282 -67.60 -13.60 -3.65
N VAL A 283 -66.79 -14.46 -3.02
CA VAL A 283 -67.26 -15.74 -2.46
C VAL A 283 -68.30 -15.51 -1.35
N ILE A 284 -68.00 -14.60 -0.40
CA ILE A 284 -68.91 -14.34 0.73
C ILE A 284 -70.23 -13.68 0.29
N GLU A 285 -70.16 -12.76 -0.66
CA GLU A 285 -71.36 -12.14 -1.27
C GLU A 285 -72.28 -13.16 -1.89
N SER A 286 -71.71 -14.10 -2.67
CA SER A 286 -72.47 -15.23 -3.24
C SER A 286 -73.07 -16.11 -2.13
N GLU A 287 -72.30 -16.46 -1.10
CA GLU A 287 -72.80 -17.27 0.03
C GLU A 287 -73.89 -16.55 0.87
N LEU A 288 -73.80 -15.23 1.02
CA LEU A 288 -74.75 -14.39 1.69
C LEU A 288 -76.05 -14.35 0.94
N GLY A 289 -75.97 -14.15 -0.43
CA GLY A 289 -77.13 -14.20 -1.31
C GLY A 289 -77.94 -15.51 -1.21
N HIS A 290 -77.18 -16.65 -1.18
CA HIS A 290 -77.83 -17.95 -0.97
C HIS A 290 -78.56 -18.08 0.38
N VAL A 291 -77.93 -17.54 1.46
CA VAL A 291 -78.51 -17.59 2.80
C VAL A 291 -79.75 -16.69 2.86
N ASP A 292 -79.67 -15.51 2.27
CA ASP A 292 -80.82 -14.57 2.15
C ASP A 292 -81.97 -15.18 1.37
N GLU A 293 -81.69 -15.84 0.26
CA GLU A 293 -82.70 -16.56 -0.52
C GLU A 293 -83.34 -17.68 0.27
N ASN A 294 -82.49 -18.47 1.04
CA ASN A 294 -83.01 -19.53 1.90
C ASN A 294 -83.88 -18.99 3.02
N ILE A 295 -83.59 -17.89 3.68
CA ILE A 295 -84.37 -17.21 4.68
C ILE A 295 -85.67 -16.73 4.06
N SER A 296 -85.65 -16.06 2.94
CA SER A 296 -86.83 -15.53 2.25
C SER A 296 -87.75 -16.60 1.80
N SER A 297 -87.21 -17.68 1.22
CA SER A 297 -87.99 -18.84 0.79
C SER A 297 -88.69 -19.50 1.97
N TYR A 298 -87.95 -19.73 3.03
CA TYR A 298 -88.46 -20.41 4.25
C TYR A 298 -89.51 -19.60 4.98
N LYS A 299 -89.33 -18.23 5.08
CA LYS A 299 -90.32 -17.30 5.68
C LYS A 299 -91.61 -17.23 4.79
N SER A 300 -91.48 -17.31 3.47
CA SER A 300 -92.61 -17.29 2.54
C SER A 300 -93.39 -18.59 2.59
N GLU A 301 -92.71 -19.73 2.75
CA GLU A 301 -93.36 -21.06 2.70
C GLU A 301 -94.11 -21.39 3.97
N HIS A 302 -93.70 -20.84 5.16
CA HIS A 302 -94.18 -21.27 6.46
C HIS A 302 -95.04 -20.27 7.22
N LEU A 303 -95.36 -19.09 6.70
CA LEU A 303 -96.28 -18.09 7.32
C LEU A 303 -96.23 -17.94 8.84
N LEU A 304 -95.02 -17.69 9.37
CA LEU A 304 -94.78 -17.69 10.83
C LEU A 304 -94.96 -16.29 11.45
N PRO A 305 -95.91 -16.09 12.33
CA PRO A 305 -96.03 -14.93 13.19
C PRO A 305 -95.20 -15.17 14.50
N ASP A 306 -94.43 -14.20 14.81
CA ASP A 306 -93.83 -13.79 16.04
C ASP A 306 -93.59 -14.76 17.22
N VAL A 307 -92.44 -15.31 17.32
CA VAL A 307 -91.92 -16.08 18.53
C VAL A 307 -90.92 -15.20 19.30
N GLN A 308 -91.17 -13.88 19.30
CA GLN A 308 -90.17 -12.89 19.62
C GLN A 308 -89.89 -12.72 21.12
N ALA A 309 -90.75 -12.98 22.08
CA ALA A 309 -90.60 -12.59 23.45
C ALA A 309 -89.77 -13.59 24.34
N ALA A 310 -89.82 -14.89 24.02
CA ALA A 310 -89.05 -15.91 24.77
C ALA A 310 -87.67 -16.17 24.14
N SER A 311 -87.50 -15.86 22.87
CA SER A 311 -86.22 -16.12 22.14
C SER A 311 -85.18 -15.02 22.31
N SER A 312 -85.59 -13.79 22.76
CA SER A 312 -84.65 -12.62 22.74
C SER A 312 -83.43 -12.80 23.68
N LEU A 313 -83.66 -13.42 24.87
CA LEU A 313 -82.54 -13.62 25.78
C LEU A 313 -81.56 -14.71 25.31
N TYR A 314 -82.10 -15.81 24.77
CA TYR A 314 -81.27 -16.87 24.19
C TYR A 314 -80.69 -16.48 22.83
N MET A 315 -81.46 -15.63 22.07
CA MET A 315 -80.95 -15.01 20.84
C MET A 315 -79.73 -14.14 21.08
N ALA A 316 -79.75 -13.31 22.13
CA ALA A 316 -78.60 -12.43 22.42
C ALA A 316 -77.36 -13.27 22.74
N GLN A 317 -77.48 -14.30 23.53
CA GLN A 317 -76.37 -15.16 23.90
C GLN A 317 -75.89 -16.03 22.74
N SER A 318 -76.85 -16.54 21.94
CA SER A 318 -76.50 -17.25 20.69
C SER A 318 -75.95 -16.35 19.62
N ALA A 319 -76.39 -15.08 19.54
CA ALA A 319 -75.86 -14.09 18.66
C ALA A 319 -74.38 -13.79 18.99
N GLU A 320 -74.00 -13.68 20.28
CA GLU A 320 -72.63 -13.45 20.71
C GLU A 320 -71.76 -14.68 20.43
N ASN A 321 -72.21 -15.88 20.78
CA ASN A 321 -71.48 -17.13 20.48
C ASN A 321 -71.26 -17.29 18.99
N ASN A 322 -72.22 -16.87 18.17
CA ASN A 322 -72.13 -16.96 16.69
C ASN A 322 -71.24 -15.90 16.08
N LYS A 323 -71.24 -14.71 16.68
CA LYS A 323 -70.28 -13.68 16.31
C LYS A 323 -68.87 -14.20 16.53
N GLU A 324 -68.61 -14.81 17.69
CA GLU A 324 -67.33 -15.39 18.00
C GLU A 324 -66.97 -16.58 17.12
N LEU A 325 -67.95 -17.47 16.83
CA LEU A 325 -67.83 -18.58 15.85
C LEU A 325 -67.47 -18.06 14.44
N SER A 326 -68.12 -16.98 14.04
CA SER A 326 -67.81 -16.29 12.79
C SER A 326 -66.35 -15.79 12.73
N THR A 327 -65.99 -15.07 13.75
CA THR A 327 -64.62 -14.55 13.84
C THR A 327 -63.59 -15.68 13.77
N LEU A 328 -63.80 -16.77 14.53
CA LEU A 328 -62.92 -17.93 14.53
C LEU A 328 -62.90 -18.66 13.16
N ASN A 329 -64.09 -18.84 12.53
CA ASN A 329 -64.14 -19.43 11.18
C ASN A 329 -63.46 -18.58 10.10
N ASN A 330 -63.55 -17.24 10.24
CA ASN A 330 -62.83 -16.34 9.36
C ASN A 330 -61.33 -16.47 9.49
N GLN A 331 -60.86 -16.47 10.74
CA GLN A 331 -59.48 -16.71 11.03
C GLN A 331 -58.99 -18.06 10.51
N LEU A 332 -59.82 -19.12 10.66
CA LEU A 332 -59.55 -20.45 10.15
C LEU A 332 -59.45 -20.45 8.61
N SER A 333 -60.42 -19.81 7.94
CA SER A 333 -60.43 -19.69 6.47
C SER A 333 -59.17 -18.95 5.96
N THR A 334 -58.82 -17.88 6.63
CA THR A 334 -57.60 -17.09 6.32
C THR A 334 -56.34 -17.93 6.53
N ALA A 335 -56.25 -18.63 7.66
CA ALA A 335 -55.13 -19.53 7.96
C ALA A 335 -55.03 -20.67 6.94
N GLN A 336 -56.16 -21.29 6.55
CA GLN A 336 -56.20 -22.33 5.51
C GLN A 336 -55.80 -21.79 4.12
N TYR A 337 -56.20 -20.57 3.80
CA TYR A 337 -55.79 -19.91 2.53
C TYR A 337 -54.28 -19.72 2.53
N ILE A 338 -53.67 -19.12 3.55
CA ILE A 338 -52.23 -18.91 3.62
C ILE A 338 -51.48 -20.24 3.57
N ARG A 339 -51.99 -21.27 4.24
CA ARG A 339 -51.41 -22.62 4.13
C ARG A 339 -51.42 -23.14 2.69
N ARG A 340 -52.48 -22.90 1.93
CA ARG A 340 -52.63 -23.31 0.55
C ARG A 340 -51.67 -22.53 -0.32
N GLU A 341 -51.59 -21.22 -0.16
CA GLU A 341 -50.65 -20.33 -0.88
C GLU A 341 -49.21 -20.77 -0.63
N LEU A 342 -48.85 -21.05 0.60
CA LEU A 342 -47.51 -21.54 0.97
C LEU A 342 -47.15 -22.86 0.30
N ASN A 343 -48.13 -23.74 0.07
CA ASN A 343 -47.89 -25.04 -0.56
C ASN A 343 -47.86 -24.97 -2.09
N THR A 344 -48.53 -23.98 -2.71
CA THR A 344 -48.69 -23.87 -4.17
C THR A 344 -47.72 -22.87 -4.80
N LYS A 345 -47.31 -21.82 -4.06
CA LYS A 345 -46.42 -20.80 -4.62
C LYS A 345 -44.95 -21.26 -4.66
N GLN A 346 -44.29 -20.84 -5.71
CA GLN A 346 -42.84 -20.99 -5.86
C GLN A 346 -42.10 -20.02 -4.91
N LEU A 347 -40.83 -20.29 -4.61
CA LEU A 347 -40.02 -19.48 -3.70
C LEU A 347 -39.69 -18.06 -4.21
N ASP A 348 -40.15 -17.68 -5.39
CA ASP A 348 -39.96 -16.36 -6.03
C ASP A 348 -41.14 -15.40 -5.83
N GLN A 349 -42.24 -15.89 -5.22
CA GLN A 349 -43.47 -15.12 -5.08
C GLN A 349 -43.72 -14.71 -3.63
N THR A 350 -44.12 -13.47 -3.46
CA THR A 350 -44.48 -12.95 -2.12
C THR A 350 -45.83 -13.52 -1.65
N LEU A 351 -45.98 -13.62 -0.34
CA LEU A 351 -47.23 -14.00 0.31
C LEU A 351 -48.08 -12.76 0.62
N PRO A 352 -49.42 -12.90 0.67
CA PRO A 352 -50.27 -11.80 1.12
C PRO A 352 -49.89 -11.35 2.54
N ALA A 353 -49.49 -10.10 2.70
CA ALA A 353 -49.30 -9.48 4.00
C ALA A 353 -50.64 -8.83 4.45
N ASN A 354 -50.81 -8.65 5.75
CA ASN A 354 -52.07 -8.14 6.32
C ASN A 354 -53.28 -8.98 5.94
N SER A 355 -53.13 -10.25 5.95
CA SER A 355 -54.16 -11.22 5.58
C SER A 355 -55.35 -11.31 6.56
N GLY A 356 -55.28 -10.60 7.70
CA GLY A 356 -56.23 -10.65 8.77
C GLY A 356 -56.06 -11.84 9.73
N ILE A 357 -54.93 -12.52 9.69
CA ILE A 357 -54.54 -13.48 10.74
C ILE A 357 -54.28 -12.75 12.06
N VAL A 358 -55.01 -13.11 13.10
CA VAL A 358 -54.88 -12.52 14.45
C VAL A 358 -53.62 -13.03 15.19
N SER A 359 -52.62 -13.48 14.51
CA SER A 359 -51.38 -13.94 15.10
C SER A 359 -50.23 -13.04 14.66
N ALA A 360 -49.83 -12.12 15.55
CA ALA A 360 -48.71 -11.19 15.28
C ALA A 360 -47.43 -11.94 14.92
N ASN A 361 -47.20 -13.12 15.43
CA ASN A 361 -46.03 -13.95 15.12
C ASN A 361 -46.05 -14.44 13.65
N ILE A 362 -47.22 -14.90 13.16
CA ILE A 362 -47.37 -15.39 11.79
C ILE A 362 -47.24 -14.19 10.79
N GLU A 363 -47.83 -13.07 11.11
CA GLU A 363 -47.69 -11.86 10.28
C GLU A 363 -46.25 -11.38 10.19
N THR A 364 -45.53 -11.39 11.32
CA THR A 364 -44.09 -11.08 11.33
C THR A 364 -43.32 -12.06 10.47
N GLN A 365 -43.57 -13.37 10.60
CA GLN A 365 -42.90 -14.39 9.79
C GLN A 365 -43.22 -14.24 8.30
N ILE A 366 -44.44 -13.90 7.93
CA ILE A 366 -44.82 -13.61 6.54
C ILE A 366 -44.10 -12.37 6.02
N SER A 367 -44.00 -11.32 6.83
CA SER A 367 -43.26 -10.09 6.48
C SER A 367 -41.79 -10.37 6.25
N GLU A 368 -41.14 -11.11 7.14
CA GLU A 368 -39.76 -11.53 7.00
C GLU A 368 -39.53 -12.42 5.76
N TYR A 369 -40.46 -13.37 5.53
CA TYR A 369 -40.42 -14.19 4.32
C TYR A 369 -40.49 -13.33 3.05
N ASN A 370 -41.45 -12.40 2.98
CA ASN A 370 -41.61 -11.51 1.85
C ASN A 370 -40.38 -10.67 1.58
N ASN A 371 -39.76 -10.11 2.64
CA ASN A 371 -38.52 -9.37 2.53
C ASN A 371 -37.41 -10.26 1.96
N LEU A 372 -37.28 -11.48 2.44
CA LEU A 372 -36.27 -12.42 1.98
C LEU A 372 -36.49 -12.88 0.53
N VAL A 373 -37.78 -13.01 0.08
CA VAL A 373 -38.13 -13.29 -1.31
C VAL A 373 -37.69 -12.15 -2.21
N LEU A 374 -37.97 -10.90 -1.83
CA LEU A 374 -37.58 -9.71 -2.58
C LEU A 374 -36.06 -9.58 -2.70
N ASP A 375 -35.36 -9.82 -1.60
CA ASP A 375 -33.91 -9.79 -1.58
C ASP A 375 -33.29 -10.89 -2.45
N ARG A 376 -33.86 -12.11 -2.39
CA ARG A 376 -33.45 -13.22 -3.27
C ARG A 376 -33.69 -12.87 -4.75
N ASN A 377 -34.85 -12.32 -5.09
CA ASN A 377 -35.20 -11.97 -6.46
C ASN A 377 -34.29 -10.84 -7.00
N ARG A 378 -33.92 -9.86 -6.17
CA ARG A 378 -32.92 -8.83 -6.50
C ARG A 378 -31.53 -9.45 -6.76
N LEU A 379 -31.13 -10.43 -5.96
CA LEU A 379 -29.85 -11.13 -6.13
C LEU A 379 -29.83 -12.01 -7.39
N ILE A 380 -30.94 -12.68 -7.73
CA ILE A 380 -31.04 -13.50 -8.95
C ILE A 380 -30.98 -12.64 -10.20
N ALA A 381 -31.58 -11.44 -10.18
CA ALA A 381 -31.51 -10.52 -11.31
C ALA A 381 -30.07 -10.13 -11.72
N ASN A 382 -29.13 -10.24 -10.80
CA ASN A 382 -27.72 -9.86 -11.00
C ASN A 382 -26.73 -11.02 -10.87
N SER A 383 -27.22 -12.23 -10.61
CA SER A 383 -26.37 -13.38 -10.30
C SER A 383 -27.04 -14.64 -10.82
N SER A 384 -26.26 -15.67 -11.06
CA SER A 384 -26.80 -16.97 -11.46
C SER A 384 -27.45 -17.65 -10.24
N GLU A 385 -28.52 -18.44 -10.47
CA GLU A 385 -29.13 -19.33 -9.45
C GLU A 385 -28.10 -20.30 -8.78
N LYS A 386 -26.95 -20.50 -9.42
CA LYS A 386 -25.84 -21.32 -8.88
C LYS A 386 -25.00 -20.59 -7.82
N ASN A 387 -25.21 -19.29 -7.63
CA ASN A 387 -24.49 -18.51 -6.62
C ASN A 387 -24.75 -19.09 -5.20
N PRO A 388 -23.72 -19.36 -4.40
CA PRO A 388 -23.85 -19.88 -3.04
C PRO A 388 -24.75 -19.04 -2.13
N LEU A 389 -24.75 -17.71 -2.29
CA LEU A 389 -25.63 -16.80 -1.54
C LEU A 389 -27.11 -17.01 -1.91
N VAL A 390 -27.40 -17.13 -3.21
CA VAL A 390 -28.77 -17.40 -3.70
C VAL A 390 -29.26 -18.78 -3.18
N LYS A 391 -28.39 -19.78 -3.19
CA LYS A 391 -28.72 -21.10 -2.63
C LYS A 391 -28.95 -21.05 -1.12
N ASN A 392 -28.14 -20.31 -0.39
CA ASN A 392 -28.34 -20.14 1.05
C ASN A 392 -29.64 -19.42 1.35
N MET A 393 -29.97 -18.36 0.62
CA MET A 393 -31.25 -17.65 0.75
C MET A 393 -32.43 -18.56 0.37
N ALA A 394 -32.31 -19.37 -0.69
CA ALA A 394 -33.34 -20.32 -1.05
C ALA A 394 -33.56 -21.38 0.03
N SER A 395 -32.51 -21.90 0.66
CA SER A 395 -32.62 -22.82 1.79
C SER A 395 -33.24 -22.15 3.02
N SER A 396 -32.88 -20.90 3.29
CA SER A 396 -33.48 -20.10 4.37
C SER A 396 -34.95 -19.85 4.13
N LEU A 397 -35.36 -19.47 2.91
CA LEU A 397 -36.76 -19.32 2.47
C LEU A 397 -37.50 -20.63 2.63
N GLN A 398 -36.96 -21.75 2.22
CA GLN A 398 -37.59 -23.07 2.38
C GLN A 398 -37.76 -23.45 3.87
N SER A 399 -36.79 -23.14 4.70
CA SER A 399 -36.87 -23.34 6.13
C SER A 399 -37.95 -22.47 6.75
N MET A 400 -37.95 -21.17 6.38
CA MET A 400 -38.95 -20.21 6.86
C MET A 400 -40.35 -20.58 6.39
N GLN A 401 -40.52 -20.99 5.12
CA GLN A 401 -41.77 -21.51 4.58
C GLN A 401 -42.33 -22.68 5.43
N ARG A 402 -41.46 -23.65 5.78
CA ARG A 402 -41.82 -24.78 6.65
C ARG A 402 -42.22 -24.32 8.05
N THR A 403 -41.49 -23.36 8.61
CA THR A 403 -41.81 -22.80 9.93
C THR A 403 -43.14 -22.06 9.94
N ILE A 404 -43.40 -21.27 8.87
CA ILE A 404 -44.72 -20.58 8.72
C ILE A 404 -45.83 -21.61 8.56
N ILE A 405 -45.65 -22.65 7.71
CA ILE A 405 -46.64 -23.73 7.56
C ILE A 405 -46.93 -24.38 8.91
N GLN A 406 -45.91 -24.69 9.70
CA GLN A 406 -46.05 -25.30 11.04
C GLN A 406 -46.79 -24.36 12.02
N SER A 407 -46.45 -23.06 11.98
CA SER A 407 -47.12 -22.04 12.79
C SER A 407 -48.59 -21.88 12.39
N VAL A 408 -48.87 -21.90 11.10
CA VAL A 408 -50.26 -21.86 10.57
C VAL A 408 -51.02 -23.15 10.89
N ASP A 409 -50.40 -24.31 10.77
CA ASP A 409 -51.04 -25.59 11.13
C ASP A 409 -51.40 -25.62 12.62
N ASN A 410 -50.52 -25.15 13.48
CA ASN A 410 -50.78 -25.03 14.93
C ASN A 410 -51.93 -24.08 15.22
N LEU A 411 -52.00 -22.94 14.50
CA LEU A 411 -53.10 -21.99 14.55
C LEU A 411 -54.41 -22.65 14.12
N ILE A 412 -54.42 -23.37 12.97
CA ILE A 412 -55.59 -24.11 12.47
C ILE A 412 -56.06 -25.11 13.50
N VAL A 413 -55.17 -25.87 14.17
CA VAL A 413 -55.55 -26.82 15.23
C VAL A 413 -56.15 -26.09 16.42
N SER A 414 -55.57 -24.98 16.87
CA SER A 414 -56.07 -24.15 17.95
C SER A 414 -57.47 -23.61 17.63
N LEU A 415 -57.63 -22.98 16.44
CA LEU A 415 -58.90 -22.43 15.98
C LEU A 415 -59.99 -23.52 15.88
N ASN A 416 -59.64 -24.70 15.31
CA ASN A 416 -60.58 -25.81 15.27
C ASN A 416 -61.00 -26.31 16.65
N THR A 417 -60.08 -26.23 17.62
CA THR A 417 -60.40 -26.63 19.02
C THR A 417 -61.34 -25.62 19.66
N GLN A 418 -61.10 -24.32 19.48
CA GLN A 418 -61.97 -23.24 19.95
C GLN A 418 -63.37 -23.32 19.32
N ILE A 419 -63.41 -23.48 17.96
CA ILE A 419 -64.69 -23.65 17.24
C ILE A 419 -65.46 -24.84 17.77
N ARG A 420 -64.82 -26.01 18.01
CA ARG A 420 -65.45 -27.18 18.55
C ARG A 420 -66.02 -26.95 19.97
N SER A 421 -65.24 -26.24 20.81
CA SER A 421 -65.66 -25.89 22.17
C SER A 421 -66.89 -25.00 22.14
N LEU A 422 -66.86 -23.95 21.32
CA LEU A 422 -67.94 -22.96 21.15
C LEU A 422 -69.21 -23.59 20.51
N ARG A 423 -69.02 -24.50 19.54
CA ARG A 423 -70.16 -25.28 18.98
C ARG A 423 -70.84 -26.15 20.00
N ARG A 424 -70.08 -26.82 20.89
CA ARG A 424 -70.66 -27.60 22.00
C ARG A 424 -71.45 -26.70 22.96
N GLN A 425 -70.95 -25.50 23.24
CA GLN A 425 -71.64 -24.53 24.09
C GLN A 425 -72.91 -24.02 23.38
N GLU A 426 -72.87 -23.81 22.07
CA GLU A 426 -74.02 -23.42 21.26
C GLU A 426 -75.05 -24.56 21.14
N GLU A 427 -74.59 -25.80 20.98
CA GLU A 427 -75.47 -26.99 21.02
C GLU A 427 -76.20 -27.12 22.38
N ALA A 428 -75.49 -26.86 23.48
CA ALA A 428 -76.11 -26.86 24.80
C ALA A 428 -77.17 -25.74 24.97
N THR A 429 -76.86 -24.53 24.41
CA THR A 429 -77.80 -23.40 24.40
C THR A 429 -78.99 -23.68 23.51
N THR A 430 -78.78 -24.31 22.38
CA THR A 430 -79.81 -24.70 21.41
C THR A 430 -80.68 -25.82 21.92
N ASN A 431 -80.16 -26.83 22.67
CA ASN A 431 -80.94 -27.89 23.29
C ASN A 431 -81.89 -27.36 24.39
N ARG A 432 -81.54 -26.29 25.11
CA ARG A 432 -82.42 -25.57 26.03
C ARG A 432 -83.52 -24.79 25.29
N LEU A 433 -83.29 -24.34 24.02
CA LEU A 433 -84.32 -23.77 23.16
C LEU A 433 -85.26 -24.81 22.56
N ALA A 434 -84.94 -26.11 22.58
CA ALA A 434 -85.59 -27.20 21.86
C ALA A 434 -86.93 -27.63 22.47
N SER A 435 -87.45 -26.86 23.39
CA SER A 435 -88.84 -26.99 23.78
C SER A 435 -89.83 -26.27 22.89
N ASN A 436 -89.40 -25.60 21.82
CA ASN A 436 -90.25 -24.90 20.81
C ASN A 436 -90.03 -25.50 19.40
N PRO A 437 -91.01 -25.34 18.50
CA PRO A 437 -91.12 -26.12 17.28
C PRO A 437 -89.90 -26.00 16.33
N ASN A 438 -89.64 -27.12 15.59
CA ASN A 438 -88.53 -27.33 14.66
C ASN A 438 -88.29 -26.20 13.69
N GLN A 439 -89.32 -25.44 13.38
CA GLN A 439 -89.32 -24.33 12.41
C GLN A 439 -88.58 -23.09 12.92
N ALA A 440 -88.74 -22.73 14.21
CA ALA A 440 -88.08 -21.61 14.84
C ALA A 440 -86.58 -21.89 14.99
N LYS A 441 -86.22 -23.17 15.20
CA LYS A 441 -84.84 -23.62 15.31
C LYS A 441 -84.08 -23.50 14.00
N TYR A 442 -84.74 -23.87 12.90
CA TYR A 442 -84.16 -23.77 11.53
C TYR A 442 -83.92 -22.30 11.17
N LEU A 443 -84.92 -21.46 11.30
CA LEU A 443 -84.85 -20.02 10.98
C LEU A 443 -83.72 -19.32 11.78
N LEU A 444 -83.68 -19.59 13.09
CA LEU A 444 -82.66 -19.08 13.94
C LEU A 444 -81.25 -19.52 13.50
N SER A 445 -81.11 -20.80 13.09
CA SER A 445 -79.85 -21.31 12.54
C SER A 445 -79.37 -20.59 11.24
N VAL A 446 -80.29 -20.29 10.35
CA VAL A 446 -80.04 -19.65 9.08
C VAL A 446 -79.78 -18.13 9.31
N GLU A 447 -80.61 -17.47 10.13
CA GLU A 447 -80.38 -16.05 10.52
C GLU A 447 -79.02 -15.86 11.23
N ARG A 448 -78.57 -16.86 11.98
CA ARG A 448 -77.22 -16.87 12.52
C ARG A 448 -76.14 -16.94 11.42
N GLN A 449 -76.36 -17.85 10.47
CA GLN A 449 -75.42 -17.98 9.34
C GLN A 449 -75.35 -16.67 8.53
N GLN A 450 -76.49 -16.00 8.33
CA GLN A 450 -76.57 -14.69 7.71
C GLN A 450 -75.71 -13.66 8.43
N LYS A 451 -75.99 -13.49 9.73
CA LYS A 451 -75.26 -12.51 10.56
C LYS A 451 -73.81 -12.75 10.61
N VAL A 452 -73.40 -14.01 10.68
CA VAL A 452 -72.06 -14.46 10.64
C VAL A 452 -71.35 -14.03 9.33
N LYS A 453 -72.00 -14.24 8.19
CA LYS A 453 -71.48 -13.89 6.88
C LYS A 453 -71.45 -12.39 6.65
N GLU A 454 -72.47 -11.69 7.18
CA GLU A 454 -72.55 -10.22 7.11
C GLU A 454 -71.38 -9.54 7.92
N GLU A 455 -71.13 -10.00 9.16
CA GLU A 455 -70.02 -9.49 9.92
C GLU A 455 -68.65 -9.81 9.26
N LEU A 456 -68.52 -10.98 8.61
CA LEU A 456 -67.36 -11.31 7.85
C LEU A 456 -67.19 -10.42 6.59
N TYR A 457 -68.28 -10.17 5.86
CA TYR A 457 -68.28 -9.28 4.72
C TYR A 457 -67.83 -7.87 5.11
N LEU A 458 -68.40 -7.32 6.18
CA LEU A 458 -68.01 -5.99 6.69
C LEU A 458 -66.53 -5.93 7.13
N TYR A 459 -66.10 -7.01 7.81
CA TYR A 459 -64.66 -7.10 8.21
C TYR A 459 -63.75 -7.12 7.01
N LEU A 460 -64.05 -7.91 5.97
CA LEU A 460 -63.24 -7.94 4.75
C LEU A 460 -63.30 -6.62 3.96
N LEU A 461 -64.47 -5.98 3.95
CA LEU A 461 -64.60 -4.65 3.34
C LEU A 461 -63.72 -3.61 4.05
N GLN A 462 -63.72 -3.60 5.37
CA GLN A 462 -62.84 -2.77 6.17
C GLN A 462 -61.35 -3.06 5.86
N LYS A 463 -61.00 -4.34 5.75
CA LYS A 463 -59.62 -4.74 5.42
C LYS A 463 -59.22 -4.32 4.00
N ARG A 464 -60.15 -4.36 3.04
CA ARG A 464 -59.92 -3.82 1.69
C ARG A 464 -59.60 -2.32 1.74
N GLU A 465 -60.45 -1.54 2.43
CA GLU A 465 -60.27 -0.10 2.55
C GLU A 465 -58.93 0.25 3.25
N GLU A 466 -58.57 -0.48 4.32
CA GLU A 466 -57.29 -0.32 4.99
C GLU A 466 -56.10 -0.58 4.06
N ASN A 467 -56.20 -1.64 3.20
CA ASN A 467 -55.13 -1.97 2.24
C ASN A 467 -55.06 -0.95 1.09
N GLU A 468 -56.17 -0.46 0.59
CA GLU A 468 -56.24 0.61 -0.44
C GLU A 468 -55.68 1.93 0.08
N LEU A 469 -56.01 2.28 1.34
CA LEU A 469 -55.40 3.44 2.02
C LEU A 469 -53.88 3.27 2.19
N SER A 470 -53.41 2.08 2.59
CA SER A 470 -52.00 1.79 2.69
C SER A 470 -51.26 1.95 1.37
N GLN A 471 -51.88 1.48 0.26
CA GLN A 471 -51.35 1.64 -1.09
C GLN A 471 -51.31 3.11 -1.54
N ALA A 472 -52.38 3.85 -1.28
CA ALA A 472 -52.49 5.26 -1.67
C ALA A 472 -51.51 6.15 -0.91
N PHE A 473 -51.19 5.84 0.33
CA PHE A 473 -50.25 6.58 1.18
C PHE A 473 -48.82 6.00 1.24
N THR A 474 -48.42 5.13 0.29
CA THR A 474 -47.06 4.61 0.22
C THR A 474 -46.07 5.75 -0.06
N ALA A 475 -45.44 6.24 0.98
CA ALA A 475 -44.41 7.29 0.90
C ALA A 475 -43.01 6.68 0.80
N TYR A 476 -42.07 7.45 0.31
CA TYR A 476 -40.66 7.07 0.31
C TYR A 476 -40.16 6.66 1.69
N ASN A 477 -39.41 5.59 1.73
CA ASN A 477 -38.77 5.13 2.96
C ASN A 477 -37.62 6.06 3.39
N THR A 478 -37.10 6.83 2.45
CA THR A 478 -35.96 7.72 2.75
C THR A 478 -36.39 9.20 2.72
N ARG A 479 -35.68 9.98 3.51
CA ARG A 479 -35.71 11.42 3.45
C ARG A 479 -34.30 11.93 3.17
N LEU A 480 -34.13 12.69 2.10
CA LEU A 480 -32.88 13.36 1.79
C LEU A 480 -32.56 14.41 2.85
N ILE A 481 -31.47 14.21 3.61
CA ILE A 481 -30.98 15.19 4.61
C ILE A 481 -30.02 16.15 3.93
N THR A 482 -29.06 15.60 3.19
CA THR A 482 -28.05 16.37 2.49
C THR A 482 -28.03 15.92 1.02
N ALA A 483 -28.36 16.83 0.11
CA ALA A 483 -28.22 16.61 -1.32
C ALA A 483 -26.74 16.34 -1.67
N PRO A 484 -26.46 15.61 -2.76
CA PRO A 484 -25.11 15.36 -3.22
C PRO A 484 -24.30 16.64 -3.32
N ARG A 485 -23.24 16.77 -2.52
CA ARG A 485 -22.36 17.94 -2.47
C ARG A 485 -20.95 17.53 -2.02
N GLY A 486 -19.99 18.42 -2.25
CA GLY A 486 -18.61 18.20 -1.79
C GLY A 486 -17.73 19.39 -2.12
N SER A 487 -16.45 19.25 -1.84
CA SER A 487 -15.45 20.30 -2.14
C SER A 487 -15.30 20.49 -3.64
N MET A 488 -15.19 21.74 -4.09
CA MET A 488 -14.78 22.06 -5.47
C MET A 488 -13.30 21.74 -5.73
N PHE A 489 -12.52 21.53 -4.68
CA PHE A 489 -11.12 21.12 -4.81
C PHE A 489 -11.01 19.61 -4.88
N PRO A 490 -10.12 19.07 -5.72
CA PRO A 490 -9.94 17.63 -5.84
C PRO A 490 -9.42 17.02 -4.54
N THR A 491 -9.96 15.88 -4.16
CA THR A 491 -9.55 15.09 -2.99
C THR A 491 -8.32 14.24 -3.27
N ALA A 492 -8.12 13.86 -4.53
CA ALA A 492 -6.95 13.10 -5.01
C ALA A 492 -6.52 13.59 -6.41
N PRO A 493 -5.25 13.45 -6.79
CA PRO A 493 -4.12 13.08 -5.95
C PRO A 493 -3.74 14.21 -4.96
N ARG A 494 -3.40 13.85 -3.73
CA ARG A 494 -2.94 14.82 -2.72
C ARG A 494 -1.53 15.31 -3.07
N LYS A 495 -1.45 16.44 -3.75
CA LYS A 495 -0.21 17.01 -4.31
C LYS A 495 0.91 17.09 -3.27
N MET A 496 0.59 17.56 -2.06
CA MET A 496 1.54 17.72 -0.96
C MET A 496 2.15 16.39 -0.53
N ASN A 497 1.32 15.35 -0.37
CA ASN A 497 1.79 14.03 0.05
C ASN A 497 2.71 13.40 -1.00
N ILE A 498 2.36 13.52 -2.29
CA ILE A 498 3.17 12.97 -3.39
C ILE A 498 4.53 13.68 -3.46
N LEU A 499 4.54 15.02 -3.36
CA LEU A 499 5.78 15.80 -3.33
C LEU A 499 6.62 15.48 -2.09
N LEU A 500 6.00 15.29 -0.93
CA LEU A 500 6.68 14.94 0.30
C LEU A 500 7.30 13.54 0.20
N VAL A 501 6.58 12.56 -0.33
CA VAL A 501 7.11 11.21 -0.57
C VAL A 501 8.26 11.25 -1.57
N ALA A 502 8.11 11.99 -2.69
CA ALA A 502 9.17 12.15 -3.67
C ALA A 502 10.42 12.82 -3.08
N PHE A 503 10.24 13.82 -2.23
CA PHE A 503 11.32 14.49 -1.49
C PHE A 503 12.03 13.51 -0.53
N ALA A 504 11.26 12.76 0.24
CA ALA A 504 11.81 11.77 1.18
C ALA A 504 12.60 10.66 0.44
N VAL A 505 12.05 10.12 -0.65
CA VAL A 505 12.74 9.13 -1.50
C VAL A 505 13.99 9.72 -2.14
N GLY A 506 13.90 10.96 -2.63
CA GLY A 506 15.04 11.69 -3.21
C GLY A 506 16.21 11.87 -2.26
N LEU A 507 15.94 11.98 -0.95
CA LEU A 507 16.96 12.04 0.09
C LEU A 507 17.44 10.64 0.53
N LEU A 508 16.55 9.69 0.64
CA LEU A 508 16.82 8.37 1.21
C LEU A 508 17.67 7.51 0.26
N VAL A 509 17.38 7.54 -1.04
CA VAL A 509 18.11 6.73 -2.03
C VAL A 509 19.61 7.01 -2.05
N PRO A 510 20.09 8.27 -2.20
CA PRO A 510 21.51 8.56 -2.15
C PRO A 510 22.11 8.32 -0.77
N ALA A 511 21.36 8.55 0.32
CA ALA A 511 21.83 8.28 1.68
C ALA A 511 22.14 6.80 1.87
N VAL A 512 21.22 5.92 1.49
CA VAL A 512 21.41 4.46 1.55
C VAL A 512 22.57 4.03 0.64
N GLY A 513 22.63 4.54 -0.59
CA GLY A 513 23.68 4.19 -1.55
C GLY A 513 25.09 4.60 -1.05
N ILE A 514 25.23 5.79 -0.48
CA ILE A 514 26.47 6.27 0.10
C ILE A 514 26.84 5.44 1.34
N PHE A 515 25.88 5.17 2.20
CA PHE A 515 26.05 4.37 3.42
C PHE A 515 26.49 2.94 3.08
N MET A 516 25.82 2.28 2.14
CA MET A 516 26.22 0.94 1.69
C MET A 516 27.62 0.94 1.10
N LYS A 517 27.95 1.88 0.20
CA LYS A 517 29.28 1.98 -0.39
C LYS A 517 30.36 2.20 0.65
N GLU A 518 30.08 2.96 1.69
CA GLU A 518 31.04 3.25 2.75
C GLU A 518 31.22 2.04 3.69
N ASN A 519 30.15 1.33 4.01
CA ASN A 519 30.23 0.10 4.83
C ASN A 519 30.88 -1.09 4.10
N MET A 520 30.75 -1.15 2.78
CA MET A 520 31.43 -2.17 1.96
C MET A 520 32.92 -1.92 1.78
N ASN A 521 33.45 -0.77 2.26
CA ASN A 521 34.88 -0.48 2.17
C ASN A 521 35.63 -1.13 3.35
N THR A 522 36.27 -2.27 3.08
CA THR A 522 37.04 -3.06 4.06
C THR A 522 38.44 -2.54 4.34
N LYS A 523 38.84 -1.43 3.69
CA LYS A 523 40.19 -0.92 3.81
C LYS A 523 40.43 -0.12 5.09
N VAL A 524 41.70 -0.16 5.59
CA VAL A 524 42.18 0.71 6.67
C VAL A 524 42.06 2.17 6.23
N ARG A 525 41.40 3.03 7.03
CA ARG A 525 41.15 4.43 6.70
C ARG A 525 41.98 5.41 7.48
N GLY A 526 42.27 5.07 8.71
CA GLY A 526 42.97 5.98 9.59
C GLY A 526 43.42 5.34 10.89
N ARG A 527 43.93 6.15 11.79
CA ARG A 527 44.50 5.72 13.09
C ARG A 527 43.52 4.91 13.95
N LYS A 528 42.21 5.25 13.89
CA LYS A 528 41.17 4.51 14.66
C LYS A 528 41.13 3.01 14.36
N ASP A 529 41.39 2.63 13.11
CA ASP A 529 41.44 1.22 12.72
C ASP A 529 42.61 0.46 13.36
N LEU A 530 43.63 1.19 13.81
CA LEU A 530 44.86 0.67 14.39
C LEU A 530 44.91 0.72 15.94
N GLU A 531 43.97 1.42 16.58
CA GLU A 531 43.96 1.64 18.04
C GLU A 531 43.82 0.34 18.84
N ASN A 532 43.26 -0.70 18.28
CA ASN A 532 43.11 -2.01 18.93
C ASN A 532 44.31 -2.92 18.82
N LEU A 533 45.36 -2.51 18.09
CA LEU A 533 46.61 -3.26 17.98
C LEU A 533 47.56 -2.93 19.15
N SER A 534 48.25 -3.96 19.66
CA SER A 534 49.25 -3.81 20.74
C SER A 534 50.58 -3.28 20.21
N ILE A 535 50.74 -3.16 18.89
CA ILE A 535 51.98 -2.78 18.22
C ILE A 535 52.27 -1.29 18.44
N PRO A 536 53.51 -0.93 18.81
CA PRO A 536 53.91 0.48 18.99
C PRO A 536 53.70 1.29 17.71
N PHE A 537 52.87 2.36 17.80
CA PHE A 537 52.61 3.27 16.72
C PHE A 537 53.59 4.42 16.69
N ILE A 538 54.39 4.56 15.64
CA ILE A 538 55.44 5.56 15.54
C ILE A 538 54.88 6.90 15.06
N GLY A 539 53.98 6.87 14.07
CA GLY A 539 53.38 8.10 13.52
C GLY A 539 52.56 7.86 12.24
N GLU A 540 51.96 8.93 11.76
CA GLU A 540 51.20 8.91 10.52
C GLU A 540 51.73 9.96 9.53
N ILE A 541 51.73 9.60 8.27
CA ILE A 541 52.14 10.49 7.17
C ILE A 541 50.95 10.76 6.29
N PRO A 542 50.54 12.03 6.12
CA PRO A 542 49.42 12.39 5.26
C PRO A 542 49.77 12.12 3.79
N GLN A 543 48.71 11.87 3.00
CA GLN A 543 48.85 11.62 1.58
C GLN A 543 49.40 12.87 0.85
N TYR A 544 50.51 12.69 0.17
CA TYR A 544 51.05 13.73 -0.71
C TYR A 544 50.17 13.83 -1.98
N SER A 545 49.37 14.88 -2.06
CA SER A 545 48.70 15.25 -3.33
C SER A 545 49.50 16.37 -3.98
N GLY A 546 50.37 16.04 -4.91
CA GLY A 546 50.94 17.05 -5.79
C GLY A 546 49.82 17.90 -6.40
N THR A 547 50.09 19.20 -6.61
CA THR A 547 49.16 20.24 -7.04
C THR A 547 47.92 19.76 -7.78
N LYS A 548 46.71 20.10 -7.25
CA LYS A 548 45.41 19.81 -7.83
C LYS A 548 45.33 20.26 -9.28
N LYS A 549 45.51 19.38 -10.23
CA LYS A 549 45.15 19.63 -11.63
C LYS A 549 43.64 19.65 -11.76
N LYS A 550 43.13 20.65 -12.54
CA LYS A 550 41.71 20.89 -12.80
C LYS A 550 41.02 19.65 -13.37
N TRP A 551 39.81 19.40 -12.97
CA TRP A 551 38.92 18.28 -13.30
C TRP A 551 38.77 17.93 -14.82
N TRP A 552 39.23 18.75 -15.70
CA TRP A 552 39.09 18.61 -17.18
C TRP A 552 40.19 17.80 -17.88
N GLU A 553 41.24 17.32 -17.20
CA GLU A 553 42.33 16.55 -17.82
C GLU A 553 42.21 15.04 -17.51
N PHE A 554 41.11 14.41 -18.01
CA PHE A 554 40.86 12.96 -17.91
C PHE A 554 41.54 12.15 -19.04
N LYS A 555 42.75 12.52 -19.52
CA LYS A 555 43.51 11.62 -20.41
C LYS A 555 44.97 11.58 -20.00
N HIS A 556 45.43 10.32 -19.76
CA HIS A 556 46.80 9.91 -19.41
C HIS A 556 47.25 10.14 -17.98
N ARG A 557 46.83 9.21 -17.08
CA ARG A 557 47.67 8.89 -15.90
C ARG A 557 49.00 8.30 -16.37
N LYS A 558 50.00 9.11 -16.68
CA LYS A 558 51.39 8.66 -16.60
C LYS A 558 51.69 8.31 -15.15
N ARG A 559 52.23 7.10 -14.88
CA ARG A 559 52.80 6.71 -13.56
C ARG A 559 53.67 7.89 -13.15
N GLN A 560 53.30 8.54 -12.05
CA GLN A 560 54.05 9.62 -11.44
C GLN A 560 55.37 9.01 -11.00
N ASP A 561 56.50 9.59 -11.42
CA ASP A 561 57.83 9.11 -11.13
C ASP A 561 58.01 8.87 -9.63
N MET A 562 58.53 7.67 -9.26
CA MET A 562 58.71 7.23 -7.87
C MET A 562 59.75 8.05 -7.07
N LYS A 563 60.39 9.06 -7.69
CA LYS A 563 61.45 9.88 -7.07
C LYS A 563 60.91 11.12 -6.34
N THR A 564 59.91 11.01 -5.49
CA THR A 564 59.32 12.17 -4.82
C THR A 564 59.97 12.38 -3.46
N ILE A 565 60.79 13.42 -3.33
CA ILE A 565 61.29 13.91 -2.06
C ILE A 565 60.42 15.05 -1.58
N VAL A 566 59.87 14.91 -0.38
CA VAL A 566 58.99 15.89 0.23
C VAL A 566 59.59 16.58 1.44
N VAL A 567 60.61 15.98 2.03
CA VAL A 567 61.32 16.52 3.20
C VAL A 567 62.43 17.45 2.74
N ASN A 568 62.31 18.71 3.07
CA ASN A 568 63.35 19.74 2.75
C ASN A 568 63.63 20.60 3.96
N GLU A 569 64.88 21.06 4.06
CA GLU A 569 65.29 21.98 5.13
C GLU A 569 64.54 23.31 5.04
N GLY A 570 64.04 23.80 6.15
CA GLY A 570 63.28 25.06 6.27
C GLY A 570 61.81 24.98 5.85
N ASN A 571 61.32 23.89 5.23
CA ASN A 571 59.91 23.73 4.86
C ASN A 571 59.07 23.32 6.10
N ARG A 572 57.97 24.04 6.34
CA ARG A 572 57.02 23.83 7.45
C ARG A 572 55.67 23.29 7.02
N ASN A 573 55.54 22.65 5.87
CA ASN A 573 54.31 22.04 5.48
C ASN A 573 53.95 20.85 6.35
N ILE A 574 52.68 20.42 6.34
CA ILE A 574 52.11 19.34 7.17
C ILE A 574 52.94 18.06 7.05
N ILE A 575 53.43 17.73 5.85
CA ILE A 575 54.18 16.51 5.56
C ILE A 575 55.58 16.57 6.21
N ASN A 576 56.28 17.73 6.10
CA ASN A 576 57.57 17.91 6.75
C ASN A 576 57.47 17.81 8.27
N GLU A 577 56.42 18.39 8.85
CA GLU A 577 56.15 18.24 10.30
C GLU A 577 55.87 16.79 10.67
N ALA A 578 55.09 16.05 9.88
CA ALA A 578 54.81 14.65 10.11
C ALA A 578 56.13 13.82 10.12
N PHE A 579 57.08 14.08 9.17
CA PHE A 579 58.38 13.43 9.17
C PHE A 579 59.27 13.88 10.32
N ARG A 580 59.19 15.14 10.82
CA ARG A 580 59.91 15.59 12.03
C ARG A 580 59.42 14.88 13.28
N VAL A 581 58.09 14.73 13.43
CA VAL A 581 57.51 13.98 14.54
C VAL A 581 57.91 12.52 14.48
N LEU A 582 57.84 11.92 13.27
CA LEU A 582 58.23 10.54 13.04
C LEU A 582 59.67 10.29 13.42
N ARG A 583 60.58 11.14 12.95
CA ARG A 583 62.02 11.12 13.34
C ARG A 583 62.14 11.22 14.85
N SER A 584 61.53 12.20 15.53
CA SER A 584 61.66 12.39 16.98
C SER A 584 61.21 11.14 17.76
N ASN A 585 60.12 10.50 17.31
CA ASN A 585 59.62 9.26 17.94
C ASN A 585 60.59 8.10 17.72
N MET A 586 61.15 7.98 16.50
CA MET A 586 62.15 6.95 16.19
C MET A 586 63.47 7.18 16.98
N ASP A 587 63.95 8.40 17.06
CA ASP A 587 65.13 8.78 17.84
C ASP A 587 64.94 8.48 19.34
N PHE A 588 63.76 8.78 19.88
CA PHE A 588 63.38 8.41 21.26
C PHE A 588 63.36 6.91 21.49
N MET A 589 62.81 6.15 20.54
CA MET A 589 62.78 4.68 20.62
C MET A 589 64.15 4.07 20.53
N ALA A 590 65.03 4.62 19.66
CA ALA A 590 66.41 4.14 19.52
C ALA A 590 67.29 4.42 20.75
N SER A 591 67.08 5.59 21.39
CA SER A 591 67.91 5.98 22.60
C SER A 591 67.45 5.23 23.85
N LYS A 592 66.22 4.77 23.95
CA LYS A 592 65.68 4.04 25.11
C LYS A 592 66.28 2.63 25.27
N ASP A 593 66.62 1.97 24.16
CA ASP A 593 66.99 0.54 24.10
C ASP A 593 68.51 0.32 23.85
N ASN A 594 69.37 1.26 24.15
CA ASN A 594 70.85 1.26 23.98
C ASN A 594 71.31 0.61 22.65
N ASN A 595 71.75 1.44 21.68
CA ASN A 595 72.41 1.07 20.42
C ASN A 595 71.51 0.45 19.32
N GLN A 596 70.29 0.89 19.09
CA GLN A 596 69.52 0.45 17.91
C GLN A 596 69.82 1.38 16.68
N HIS A 597 70.60 0.85 15.71
CA HIS A 597 71.06 1.59 14.56
C HIS A 597 70.44 1.14 13.25
N VAL A 598 69.95 -0.14 13.18
CA VAL A 598 69.49 -0.78 11.97
C VAL A 598 67.95 -0.95 11.99
N PHE A 599 67.30 -0.26 11.07
CA PHE A 599 65.86 -0.28 10.89
C PHE A 599 65.46 -0.91 9.55
N VAL A 600 64.61 -1.92 9.61
CA VAL A 600 64.01 -2.54 8.39
C VAL A 600 62.64 -1.97 8.16
N LEU A 601 62.32 -1.56 6.92
CA LEU A 601 60.97 -1.12 6.52
C LEU A 601 60.34 -2.19 5.63
N THR A 602 59.17 -2.68 6.02
CA THR A 602 58.38 -3.64 5.23
C THR A 602 56.90 -3.36 5.29
N SER A 603 56.06 -4.12 4.55
CA SER A 603 54.58 -3.99 4.52
C SER A 603 53.95 -5.27 4.02
N PHE A 604 52.64 -5.43 4.09
CA PHE A 604 51.94 -6.50 3.38
C PHE A 604 51.90 -6.26 1.85
N ASN A 605 51.49 -5.09 1.43
CA ASN A 605 51.19 -4.85 0.03
C ASN A 605 52.33 -4.06 -0.67
N PRO A 606 52.58 -4.33 -1.98
CA PRO A 606 53.35 -3.42 -2.83
C PRO A 606 52.64 -2.06 -2.92
N GLY A 607 53.39 -0.98 -3.12
CA GLY A 607 52.80 0.36 -3.19
C GLY A 607 52.40 0.97 -1.84
N SER A 608 52.69 0.35 -0.71
CA SER A 608 52.46 0.89 0.64
C SER A 608 53.32 2.15 0.94
N GLY A 609 54.36 2.40 0.16
CA GLY A 609 55.20 3.59 0.27
C GLY A 609 56.43 3.38 1.13
N LYS A 610 56.93 2.14 1.29
CA LYS A 610 58.14 1.81 2.04
C LYS A 610 59.34 2.63 1.63
N SER A 611 59.72 2.56 0.36
CA SER A 611 60.89 3.24 -0.20
C SER A 611 60.74 4.77 -0.13
N PHE A 612 59.55 5.29 -0.31
CA PHE A 612 59.24 6.70 -0.11
C PHE A 612 59.49 7.10 1.34
N LEU A 613 59.03 6.29 2.30
CA LEU A 613 59.25 6.55 3.72
C LEU A 613 60.73 6.40 4.09
N ALA A 614 61.42 5.35 3.62
CA ALA A 614 62.80 5.08 3.91
C ALA A 614 63.69 6.30 3.53
N ILE A 615 63.55 6.81 2.30
CA ILE A 615 64.33 7.96 1.83
C ILE A 615 63.96 9.25 2.57
N ASN A 616 62.67 9.55 2.74
CA ASN A 616 62.28 10.79 3.39
C ASN A 616 62.58 10.80 4.92
N ILE A 617 62.49 9.65 5.59
CA ILE A 617 62.95 9.48 6.96
C ILE A 617 64.46 9.70 7.01
N ALA A 618 65.24 9.07 6.15
CA ALA A 618 66.69 9.22 6.06
C ALA A 618 67.10 10.68 5.84
N ILE A 619 66.43 11.40 4.91
CA ILE A 619 66.65 12.83 4.71
C ILE A 619 66.32 13.62 6.00
N SER A 620 65.25 13.30 6.68
CA SER A 620 64.87 13.96 7.93
C SER A 620 65.94 13.83 9.02
N PHE A 621 66.60 12.70 9.13
CA PHE A 621 67.74 12.48 10.03
C PHE A 621 69.00 13.18 9.50
N ALA A 622 69.30 13.15 8.20
CA ALA A 622 70.45 13.81 7.60
C ALA A 622 70.45 15.33 7.84
N ILE A 623 69.26 15.98 7.78
CA ILE A 623 69.07 17.40 8.16
C ILE A 623 69.58 17.68 9.60
N LYS A 624 69.54 16.69 10.51
CA LYS A 624 70.11 16.76 11.89
C LYS A 624 71.59 16.45 11.95
N LYS A 625 72.27 16.41 10.78
CA LYS A 625 73.70 16.13 10.67
C LYS A 625 74.12 14.71 11.15
N LYS A 626 73.13 13.79 11.20
CA LYS A 626 73.38 12.37 11.45
C LYS A 626 73.91 11.71 10.17
N LYS A 627 74.88 10.78 10.32
CA LYS A 627 75.38 9.98 9.19
C LYS A 627 74.49 8.80 8.92
N ILE A 628 73.79 8.81 7.77
CA ILE A 628 72.72 7.87 7.47
C ILE A 628 73.07 7.04 6.23
N LEU A 629 72.77 5.74 6.31
CA LEU A 629 72.84 4.83 5.18
C LEU A 629 71.40 4.30 4.90
N VAL A 630 71.02 4.32 3.62
CA VAL A 630 69.84 3.62 3.15
C VAL A 630 70.27 2.46 2.25
N ILE A 631 69.89 1.25 2.61
CA ILE A 631 70.20 0.03 1.85
C ILE A 631 68.94 -0.39 1.07
N ASP A 632 69.09 -0.58 -0.24
CA ASP A 632 68.05 -1.15 -1.08
C ASP A 632 68.03 -2.68 -0.92
N GLY A 633 67.22 -3.17 0.02
CA GLY A 633 67.11 -4.60 0.33
C GLY A 633 66.08 -5.35 -0.53
N ASP A 634 65.33 -4.64 -1.38
CA ASP A 634 64.49 -5.29 -2.38
C ASP A 634 65.30 -5.57 -3.66
N LEU A 635 66.06 -6.67 -3.64
CA LEU A 635 66.96 -7.02 -4.76
C LEU A 635 66.25 -7.29 -6.08
N ARG A 636 64.92 -7.26 -6.10
CA ARG A 636 64.08 -7.50 -7.27
C ARG A 636 63.69 -6.19 -7.98
N HIS A 637 63.55 -5.09 -7.22
CA HIS A 637 63.07 -3.83 -7.72
C HIS A 637 63.97 -2.67 -7.28
N ARG A 638 64.69 -2.06 -8.19
CA ARG A 638 65.63 -0.93 -7.97
C ARG A 638 64.90 0.33 -7.48
N THR A 639 64.15 0.25 -6.39
CA THR A 639 63.31 1.36 -5.96
C THR A 639 64.12 2.46 -5.27
N VAL A 640 64.86 2.14 -4.24
CA VAL A 640 65.76 3.08 -3.54
C VAL A 640 66.98 3.41 -4.42
N SER A 641 67.47 2.38 -5.13
CA SER A 641 68.59 2.54 -6.10
C SER A 641 68.33 3.63 -7.16
N SER A 642 67.06 3.79 -7.52
CA SER A 642 66.68 4.81 -8.52
C SER A 642 66.99 6.26 -8.07
N TYR A 643 67.07 6.54 -6.77
CA TYR A 643 67.41 7.88 -6.25
C TYR A 643 68.88 8.27 -6.46
N VAL A 644 69.74 7.28 -6.79
CA VAL A 644 71.14 7.49 -7.15
C VAL A 644 71.42 7.01 -8.56
N ASP A 645 70.45 7.13 -9.44
CA ASP A 645 70.52 6.80 -10.87
C ASP A 645 70.81 5.32 -11.17
N SER A 646 70.47 4.41 -10.19
CA SER A 646 70.54 2.95 -10.31
C SER A 646 71.94 2.45 -10.85
N PRO A 647 73.00 2.66 -10.12
CA PRO A 647 74.34 2.22 -10.57
C PRO A 647 74.41 0.69 -10.74
N ASN A 648 75.30 0.22 -11.60
CA ASN A 648 75.47 -1.20 -11.89
C ASN A 648 76.25 -1.95 -10.82
N LYS A 649 76.95 -1.23 -9.96
CA LYS A 649 77.65 -1.82 -8.76
C LYS A 649 76.83 -1.57 -7.52
N GLY A 650 76.62 -2.60 -6.70
CA GLY A 650 75.82 -2.48 -5.44
C GLY A 650 75.83 -3.73 -4.58
N LEU A 651 74.87 -3.83 -3.74
CA LEU A 651 74.75 -4.88 -2.70
C LEU A 651 74.81 -6.29 -3.29
N SER A 652 74.10 -6.56 -4.39
CA SER A 652 74.12 -7.88 -5.02
C SER A 652 75.48 -8.29 -5.55
N ASP A 653 76.23 -7.34 -6.14
CA ASP A 653 77.56 -7.59 -6.69
C ASP A 653 78.56 -7.87 -5.56
N TYR A 654 78.41 -7.20 -4.41
CA TYR A 654 79.22 -7.46 -3.22
C TYR A 654 78.92 -8.85 -2.63
N LEU A 655 77.64 -9.18 -2.44
CA LEU A 655 77.19 -10.47 -1.94
C LEU A 655 77.62 -11.62 -2.84
N ASN A 656 77.65 -11.40 -4.14
CA ASN A 656 78.05 -12.40 -5.15
C ASN A 656 79.59 -12.47 -5.38
N ASN A 657 80.39 -11.89 -4.50
CA ASN A 657 81.89 -11.91 -4.60
C ASN A 657 82.47 -11.17 -5.82
N GLN A 658 81.73 -10.32 -6.51
CA GLN A 658 82.25 -9.53 -7.60
C GLN A 658 82.97 -8.29 -7.19
N ILE A 659 82.72 -7.82 -5.99
CA ILE A 659 83.37 -6.65 -5.33
C ILE A 659 83.76 -7.05 -3.91
N GLU A 660 85.00 -6.79 -3.53
CA GLU A 660 85.51 -7.16 -2.20
C GLU A 660 85.31 -6.04 -1.19
N ASP A 661 85.52 -4.77 -1.64
CA ASP A 661 85.41 -3.63 -0.66
C ASP A 661 84.04 -3.01 -0.77
N TRP A 662 83.27 -3.10 0.30
CA TRP A 662 81.93 -2.49 0.38
C TRP A 662 81.94 -0.95 0.29
N LYS A 663 83.02 -0.28 0.46
CA LYS A 663 83.14 1.18 0.29
C LYS A 663 82.99 1.64 -1.16
N GLU A 664 83.31 0.77 -2.11
CA GLU A 664 83.13 1.03 -3.54
C GLU A 664 81.66 1.06 -4.01
N ILE A 665 80.72 0.43 -3.27
CA ILE A 665 79.35 0.30 -3.65
C ILE A 665 78.44 1.29 -2.92
N ILE A 666 78.97 2.13 -2.07
CA ILE A 666 78.19 3.14 -1.32
C ILE A 666 78.23 4.46 -2.10
N VAL A 667 77.07 4.97 -2.43
CA VAL A 667 76.92 6.21 -3.20
C VAL A 667 76.40 7.36 -2.33
N SER A 668 77.09 8.49 -2.28
CA SER A 668 76.61 9.69 -1.61
C SER A 668 75.43 10.31 -2.35
N TYR A 669 74.39 10.65 -1.61
CA TYR A 669 73.16 11.25 -2.16
C TYR A 669 73.42 12.72 -2.50
N LYS A 670 73.15 13.13 -3.75
CA LYS A 670 73.27 14.50 -4.27
C LYS A 670 72.34 15.46 -3.53
N GLY A 671 72.74 16.12 -2.49
CA GLY A 671 71.92 17.04 -1.71
C GLY A 671 72.25 17.01 -0.22
N TYR A 672 72.69 15.87 0.29
CA TYR A 672 73.09 15.74 1.71
C TYR A 672 74.37 14.90 1.79
N THR A 673 75.45 15.50 2.18
CA THR A 673 76.80 14.86 2.21
C THR A 673 76.89 13.72 3.26
N ASN A 674 76.03 13.71 4.23
CA ASN A 674 75.89 12.72 5.29
C ASN A 674 74.85 11.65 5.05
N LEU A 675 74.18 11.65 3.86
CA LEU A 675 73.25 10.61 3.43
C LEU A 675 73.92 9.79 2.33
N HIS A 676 74.02 8.50 2.61
CA HIS A 676 74.54 7.52 1.68
C HIS A 676 73.47 6.51 1.29
N ILE A 677 73.58 5.98 0.09
CA ILE A 677 72.69 4.92 -0.40
C ILE A 677 73.56 3.76 -0.87
N LEU A 678 73.20 2.59 -0.42
CA LEU A 678 73.72 1.31 -0.92
C LEU A 678 72.73 0.75 -1.91
N PRO A 679 72.97 0.95 -3.25
CA PRO A 679 72.09 0.47 -4.29
C PRO A 679 72.13 -1.05 -4.42
N ILE A 680 71.16 -1.65 -5.13
CA ILE A 680 71.14 -3.08 -5.44
C ILE A 680 72.33 -3.51 -6.27
N GLY A 681 72.72 -2.69 -7.29
CA GLY A 681 73.69 -3.08 -8.35
C GLY A 681 72.96 -3.91 -9.41
N THR A 682 73.55 -5.00 -9.84
CA THR A 682 72.97 -5.92 -10.81
C THR A 682 71.83 -6.71 -10.17
N VAL A 683 70.64 -6.79 -10.82
CA VAL A 683 69.53 -7.57 -10.30
C VAL A 683 69.86 -9.06 -10.40
N PRO A 684 69.97 -9.76 -9.27
CA PRO A 684 70.41 -11.17 -9.25
C PRO A 684 69.23 -12.09 -9.62
N PRO A 685 69.53 -13.28 -10.19
CA PRO A 685 68.49 -14.29 -10.48
C PRO A 685 67.98 -15.01 -9.19
N ASN A 686 68.80 -15.04 -8.12
CA ASN A 686 68.51 -15.72 -6.85
C ASN A 686 68.66 -14.76 -5.64
N PRO A 687 67.76 -13.79 -5.50
CA PRO A 687 67.86 -12.75 -4.44
C PRO A 687 67.85 -13.30 -3.03
N THR A 688 67.02 -14.31 -2.75
CA THR A 688 66.80 -14.86 -1.39
C THR A 688 68.04 -15.56 -0.89
N GLU A 689 68.69 -16.37 -1.71
CA GLU A 689 69.93 -17.10 -1.39
C GLU A 689 71.07 -16.14 -1.08
N LEU A 690 71.20 -15.07 -1.87
CA LEU A 690 72.24 -14.04 -1.63
C LEU A 690 72.02 -13.32 -0.30
N LEU A 691 70.78 -13.09 0.14
CA LEU A 691 70.49 -12.44 1.42
C LEU A 691 70.71 -13.36 2.62
N GLU A 692 70.69 -14.67 2.43
CA GLU A 692 70.99 -15.67 3.48
C GLU A 692 72.49 -15.86 3.70
N ASP A 693 73.36 -15.34 2.79
CA ASP A 693 74.77 -15.49 2.91
C ASP A 693 75.31 -14.70 4.12
N SER A 694 76.34 -15.30 4.81
CA SER A 694 77.06 -14.74 5.95
C SER A 694 77.70 -13.37 5.63
N LYS A 695 77.95 -13.03 4.37
CA LYS A 695 78.46 -11.77 3.90
C LYS A 695 77.57 -10.60 4.23
N LEU A 696 76.22 -10.79 4.17
CA LEU A 696 75.29 -9.73 4.56
C LEU A 696 75.45 -9.37 6.04
N SER A 697 75.64 -10.34 6.91
CA SER A 697 75.90 -10.12 8.34
C SER A 697 77.21 -9.36 8.60
N MET A 698 78.32 -9.79 7.94
CA MET A 698 79.58 -9.12 8.01
C MET A 698 79.54 -7.68 7.52
N LEU A 699 78.79 -7.43 6.45
CA LEU A 699 78.56 -6.09 5.90
C LEU A 699 77.84 -5.20 6.93
N ILE A 700 76.71 -5.67 7.48
CA ILE A 700 75.90 -4.88 8.41
C ILE A 700 76.68 -4.60 9.67
N GLU A 701 77.43 -5.54 10.22
CA GLU A 701 78.35 -5.34 11.37
C GLU A 701 79.49 -4.35 11.07
N ALA A 702 80.05 -4.36 9.86
CA ALA A 702 81.05 -3.36 9.44
C ALA A 702 80.51 -1.95 9.29
N LEU A 703 79.22 -1.82 8.90
CA LEU A 703 78.50 -0.56 8.68
C LEU A 703 77.98 0.09 9.97
N ARG A 704 77.71 -0.71 11.03
CA ARG A 704 77.19 -0.21 12.31
C ARG A 704 78.06 0.88 12.96
N PRO A 705 79.38 0.77 13.04
CA PRO A 705 80.23 1.84 13.62
C PRO A 705 80.40 3.07 12.75
N GLU A 706 80.08 2.95 11.44
CA GLU A 706 80.31 4.02 10.47
C GLU A 706 79.04 4.92 10.31
N TYR A 707 77.86 4.46 10.71
CA TYR A 707 76.60 5.18 10.53
C TYR A 707 75.84 5.29 11.84
N ASP A 708 75.22 6.49 12.07
CA ASP A 708 74.33 6.69 13.24
C ASP A 708 73.05 5.86 13.04
N TYR A 709 72.53 5.78 11.81
CA TYR A 709 71.35 5.01 11.47
C TYR A 709 71.42 4.36 10.06
N ILE A 710 71.01 3.13 9.99
CA ILE A 710 70.92 2.34 8.75
C ILE A 710 69.46 1.96 8.52
N PHE A 711 68.89 2.38 7.40
CA PHE A 711 67.52 2.04 6.94
C PHE A 711 67.61 1.02 5.82
N ILE A 712 66.93 -0.13 5.95
CA ILE A 712 66.90 -1.17 4.93
C ILE A 712 65.49 -1.23 4.36
N ASP A 713 65.32 -0.88 3.10
CA ASP A 713 64.04 -0.99 2.38
C ASP A 713 63.86 -2.40 1.89
N CYS A 714 62.88 -3.11 2.43
CA CYS A 714 62.60 -4.51 2.11
C CYS A 714 61.31 -4.70 1.28
N PRO A 715 61.20 -5.79 0.49
CA PRO A 715 59.98 -6.12 -0.21
C PRO A 715 58.83 -6.41 0.77
N PRO A 716 57.60 -6.50 0.26
CA PRO A 716 56.43 -6.88 1.07
C PRO A 716 56.56 -8.32 1.61
N VAL A 717 56.18 -8.52 2.88
CA VAL A 717 56.29 -9.83 3.58
C VAL A 717 55.36 -10.90 3.02
N ASP A 718 54.25 -10.52 2.40
CA ASP A 718 53.29 -11.45 1.78
C ASP A 718 53.79 -12.05 0.46
N ILE A 719 54.80 -11.45 -0.15
CA ILE A 719 55.26 -11.83 -1.49
C ILE A 719 56.54 -12.69 -1.41
N VAL A 720 57.46 -12.31 -0.55
CA VAL A 720 58.79 -12.97 -0.45
C VAL A 720 59.30 -13.02 0.97
N ALA A 721 60.13 -14.03 1.26
CA ALA A 721 60.73 -14.22 2.56
C ALA A 721 61.92 -13.26 2.86
N ASP A 722 62.37 -12.48 1.88
CA ASP A 722 63.55 -11.64 1.92
C ASP A 722 63.54 -10.67 3.15
N ALA A 723 62.38 -10.12 3.49
CA ALA A 723 62.23 -9.24 4.65
C ALA A 723 62.48 -9.97 5.99
N GLN A 724 62.10 -11.24 6.10
CA GLN A 724 62.32 -12.08 7.29
C GLN A 724 63.80 -12.50 7.42
N ILE A 725 64.51 -12.64 6.32
CA ILE A 725 65.93 -12.98 6.29
C ILE A 725 66.75 -11.75 6.73
N ILE A 726 66.48 -10.59 6.16
CA ILE A 726 67.16 -9.33 6.47
C ILE A 726 66.90 -8.91 7.92
N GLU A 727 65.70 -9.16 8.43
CA GLU A 727 65.27 -8.83 9.79
C GLU A 727 66.18 -9.44 10.89
N LYS A 728 66.77 -10.59 10.63
CA LYS A 728 67.74 -11.23 11.57
C LYS A 728 68.84 -10.27 12.00
N TRP A 729 69.23 -9.33 11.12
CA TRP A 729 70.30 -8.35 11.31
C TRP A 729 69.79 -6.96 11.73
N ALA A 730 68.48 -6.75 11.75
CA ALA A 730 67.89 -5.50 12.19
C ALA A 730 67.79 -5.41 13.72
N ASP A 731 67.75 -4.19 14.22
CA ASP A 731 67.43 -3.91 15.62
C ASP A 731 65.95 -3.67 15.81
N ARG A 732 65.29 -3.13 14.79
CA ARG A 732 63.85 -2.82 14.79
C ARG A 732 63.22 -2.94 13.39
N THR A 733 62.03 -3.48 13.37
CA THR A 733 61.23 -3.54 12.13
C THR A 733 60.12 -2.48 12.15
N ILE A 734 60.03 -1.71 11.09
CA ILE A 734 58.95 -0.73 10.86
C ILE A 734 57.99 -1.27 9.83
N PHE A 735 56.76 -1.53 10.24
CA PHE A 735 55.72 -2.02 9.35
C PHE A 735 54.92 -0.85 8.78
N VAL A 736 54.85 -0.74 7.46
CA VAL A 736 54.15 0.34 6.79
C VAL A 736 52.76 -0.10 6.44
N VAL A 737 51.75 0.48 7.12
CA VAL A 737 50.32 0.34 6.83
C VAL A 737 49.93 1.51 5.94
N ARG A 738 49.28 1.23 4.80
CA ARG A 738 48.81 2.29 3.91
C ARG A 738 47.32 2.45 4.00
N SER A 739 46.87 3.67 4.32
CA SER A 739 45.45 4.05 4.28
C SER A 739 44.86 3.88 2.86
N GLY A 740 43.68 3.31 2.75
CA GLY A 740 42.96 3.02 1.50
C GLY A 740 43.52 1.84 0.68
N LEU A 741 44.61 1.17 1.15
CA LEU A 741 45.22 0.03 0.45
C LEU A 741 45.08 -1.26 1.25
N LEU A 742 45.53 -1.26 2.52
CA LEU A 742 45.53 -2.45 3.37
C LEU A 742 44.09 -2.81 3.76
N ASP A 743 43.76 -4.09 3.66
CA ASP A 743 42.48 -4.63 4.17
C ASP A 743 42.50 -4.72 5.68
N ARG A 744 41.39 -4.39 6.36
CA ARG A 744 41.28 -4.48 7.83
C ARG A 744 41.46 -5.89 8.36
N SER A 745 41.10 -6.89 7.56
CA SER A 745 41.30 -8.30 7.92
C SER A 745 42.77 -8.65 8.16
N MET A 746 43.71 -7.97 7.46
CA MET A 746 45.14 -8.16 7.61
C MET A 746 45.70 -7.58 8.91
N LEU A 747 44.97 -6.76 9.63
CA LEU A 747 45.39 -6.20 10.91
C LEU A 747 45.53 -7.28 11.98
N SER A 748 44.70 -8.30 11.96
CA SER A 748 44.80 -9.46 12.85
C SER A 748 46.07 -10.27 12.58
N GLU A 749 46.49 -10.40 11.31
CA GLU A 749 47.75 -11.08 10.96
C GLU A 749 48.96 -10.24 11.40
N LEU A 750 48.89 -8.91 11.26
CA LEU A 750 49.94 -8.01 11.78
C LEU A 750 50.07 -8.12 13.30
N GLU A 751 48.99 -8.23 14.04
CA GLU A 751 48.97 -8.45 15.48
C GLU A 751 49.55 -9.82 15.85
N ASN A 752 49.23 -10.86 15.08
CA ASN A 752 49.82 -12.20 15.25
C ASN A 752 51.35 -12.18 15.00
N MET A 753 51.83 -11.43 14.02
CA MET A 753 53.27 -11.26 13.78
C MET A 753 53.97 -10.58 14.96
N TYR A 754 53.34 -9.60 15.59
CA TYR A 754 53.85 -8.91 16.77
C TYR A 754 53.88 -9.80 18.01
N THR A 755 52.73 -10.42 18.33
CA THR A 755 52.57 -11.29 19.51
C THR A 755 53.44 -12.55 19.39
N GLY A 756 53.56 -13.10 18.18
CA GLY A 756 54.42 -14.23 17.85
C GLY A 756 55.90 -13.88 17.74
N LYS A 757 56.31 -12.62 17.95
CA LYS A 757 57.68 -12.12 17.86
C LYS A 757 58.38 -12.51 16.56
N ARG A 758 57.67 -12.51 15.44
CA ARG A 758 58.25 -12.84 14.13
C ARG A 758 59.25 -11.80 13.63
N PHE A 759 59.12 -10.56 14.13
CA PHE A 759 60.01 -9.44 13.82
C PHE A 759 60.48 -8.77 15.09
N LYS A 760 61.77 -8.38 15.12
CA LYS A 760 62.38 -7.74 16.27
C LYS A 760 61.81 -6.33 16.45
N ASN A 761 61.39 -6.01 17.67
CA ASN A 761 60.90 -4.68 18.05
C ASN A 761 59.98 -4.05 17.04
N LEU A 762 58.99 -4.86 16.55
CA LEU A 762 58.04 -4.44 15.52
C LEU A 762 57.28 -3.18 15.93
N SER A 763 57.25 -2.23 15.04
CA SER A 763 56.55 -0.95 15.22
C SER A 763 55.87 -0.58 13.93
N MET A 764 54.82 0.24 13.94
CA MET A 764 54.05 0.56 12.73
C MET A 764 54.02 2.06 12.41
N ILE A 765 53.94 2.36 11.11
CA ILE A 765 53.69 3.69 10.54
C ILE A 765 52.44 3.62 9.65
N LEU A 766 51.52 4.57 9.82
CA LEU A 766 50.38 4.73 8.93
C LEU A 766 50.72 5.76 7.83
N ASN A 767 50.75 5.31 6.59
CA ASN A 767 51.08 6.13 5.44
C ASN A 767 49.85 6.45 4.57
N GLY A 768 49.78 7.67 4.05
CA GLY A 768 48.77 8.08 3.07
C GLY A 768 47.42 8.39 3.71
N THR A 769 47.41 8.94 4.93
CA THR A 769 46.16 9.41 5.53
C THR A 769 45.62 10.61 4.77
N GLU A 770 44.32 10.62 4.51
CA GLU A 770 43.65 11.75 3.85
C GLU A 770 43.76 13.00 4.74
N SER A 771 44.51 14.00 4.31
CA SER A 771 44.51 15.33 4.91
C SER A 771 43.31 16.13 4.46
N THR A 772 42.08 15.57 4.62
CA THR A 772 40.87 16.34 4.44
C THR A 772 40.77 17.33 5.56
N GLY A 773 40.75 18.61 5.28
CA GLY A 773 40.60 19.74 6.19
C GLY A 773 39.23 19.76 6.92
N GLY A 774 38.85 18.63 7.47
CA GLY A 774 37.66 18.41 8.26
C GLY A 774 37.99 17.56 9.46
N ARG A 775 38.03 18.14 10.60
CA ARG A 775 37.78 17.68 12.00
C ARG A 775 38.08 16.22 12.43
N TYR A 776 38.49 15.30 11.57
CA TYR A 776 38.66 13.89 11.91
C TYR A 776 40.10 13.44 12.16
N GLY A 777 41.10 14.27 11.76
CA GLY A 777 42.52 13.91 11.92
C GLY A 777 43.18 14.38 13.22
N TYR A 778 42.62 15.32 13.98
CA TYR A 778 43.30 15.98 15.06
C TYR A 778 42.46 16.12 16.32
N ARG A 779 42.07 15.03 16.96
CA ARG A 779 41.45 15.11 18.28
C ARG A 779 42.10 14.34 19.42
N TYR A 780 43.35 13.83 19.25
CA TYR A 780 44.11 13.33 20.41
C TYR A 780 45.58 13.57 20.20
N GLY A 781 46.10 14.50 20.95
CA GLY A 781 47.50 14.71 21.15
C GLY A 781 48.08 16.00 20.52
N TYR A 782 48.28 16.98 21.39
CA TYR A 782 48.93 18.27 21.13
C TYR A 782 48.13 19.34 20.36
N HIS A 783 47.54 20.17 21.16
CA HIS A 783 47.03 21.49 20.84
C HIS A 783 48.17 22.36 20.27
N TYR A 784 48.45 22.25 18.99
CA TYR A 784 49.29 23.27 18.32
C TYR A 784 48.37 24.29 17.66
N GLY A 785 47.97 25.27 18.43
CA GLY A 785 47.40 26.55 18.02
C GLY A 785 48.36 27.44 17.26
N TYR A 786 49.15 26.89 16.34
CA TYR A 786 50.13 27.66 15.55
C TYR A 786 49.72 27.89 14.10
N ALA A 787 48.74 27.19 13.57
CA ALA A 787 48.37 27.36 12.17
C ALA A 787 47.48 28.59 11.86
N SER A 788 46.90 29.21 12.88
CA SER A 788 46.11 30.43 12.67
C SER A 788 46.84 31.74 12.95
N TYR A 789 48.09 31.67 13.49
CA TYR A 789 48.80 32.88 13.86
C TYR A 789 49.85 33.34 12.81
N TYR A 790 50.19 32.53 11.85
CA TYR A 790 51.17 32.86 10.80
C TYR A 790 50.67 32.70 9.34
N GLY A 791 49.38 32.57 9.13
CA GLY A 791 48.82 32.35 7.79
C GLY A 791 48.23 33.60 7.11
N SER A 792 48.56 34.81 7.52
CA SER A 792 48.14 36.02 6.79
C SER A 792 49.27 37.02 6.63
N LYS A 793 50.17 36.74 5.71
CA LYS A 793 50.93 37.74 4.92
C LYS A 793 51.78 36.97 3.88
N ASP A 794 51.24 36.82 2.73
CA ASP A 794 51.82 37.21 1.46
C ASP A 794 50.87 36.75 0.33
N LYS A 795 50.61 37.69 -0.53
CA LYS A 795 49.73 37.64 -1.72
C LYS A 795 50.10 36.58 -2.69
#